data_b458f4adb544c55cbfddb8f55e37d702
#
_entry.id   b458f4adb544c55cbfddb8f55e37d702
#
_cell.length_a   1.000
_cell.length_b   1.000
_cell.length_c   1.000
_cell.angle_alpha   90.00
_cell.angle_beta   90.00
_cell.angle_gamma   90.00
#
_symmetry.space_group_name_H-M   'P 1'
#
loop_
_entity.id
_entity.type
_entity.pdbx_description
1 polymer ?
#
loop_
_entity_poly.entity_id
_entity_poly.type
_entity_poly.pdbx_seq_one_letter_code
_entity_poly.pdbx_strand_id
1 'polypeptide(L)'
;MDITPNRADACSHYGVARDFYAWLRRNGYETSLHRPDADGFSVDNHDLDIEIEVENAEACPRYCAVTIKDCKIGESPEWLKEKLETIGCRSINNVVDVTNYIMFAYGQPLHCFDADMIEGKKVVVRTMPEGTPFVTLDGEEHKLSERDLAICNAKAPMCIAGVFGGKGSGTYETTKNVLLESAYFHPTWIRKSARRHGLGTDASFRFERGIDPDGQIYALKQAAMLVRELTGGQIAMDIKDVEAPGLTKSFLVDLNYQYVHDLVGKNIPVDVIKDIVTSLDMKVLSESTTGLRLEIPAYRVDVQRPCDVVEDILRIYGYNNVEIPTSVKSSLTIQGDVDRANKLQNIISEQLIGQGFNEILNNSLTKEAYYKELTDETADSLVRVLNPLSSDLGVLRQTLVFGGLETVLHNVNRKQTNLRLFEFGNCYHYNASKRNPEKPLAPYTEECHLGLWLTGKRVEGSWAHPDENSSVYELKANVWGILQRLGVELREFKVADGKSDLFSKSLAVTDRNGRVYVELGVLKKALMPEVEVEVFYADIAWTLLMKKLRKGDVSFREISKYPAVSRDLALLVDSSVEFAQIEQIARASEKKLLKSVTLFDVYEGKNLEAGKKSYAVNFTLQDETKTMNDKQTDAVMSKIIANLEKQLGAKLR
;
A
#
# COMPACT_ATOMS: atom_id res chain seq x y z
N MET A 1 -3.47 -26.00 7.15
CA MET A 1 -2.57 -25.12 7.89
C MET A 1 -2.02 -24.12 6.89
N ASP A 2 -2.10 -22.84 7.18
CA ASP A 2 -1.53 -21.78 6.36
C ASP A 2 -0.16 -21.37 6.92
N ILE A 3 0.87 -21.38 6.07
CA ILE A 3 2.26 -21.10 6.47
C ILE A 3 2.64 -19.74 5.90
N THR A 4 2.93 -18.80 6.78
CA THR A 4 3.37 -17.47 6.39
C THR A 4 4.76 -17.48 5.73
N PRO A 5 5.08 -16.55 4.82
CA PRO A 5 6.34 -16.58 4.05
C PRO A 5 7.63 -16.52 4.90
N ASN A 6 7.56 -15.98 6.12
CA ASN A 6 8.70 -15.93 7.05
C ASN A 6 9.00 -17.28 7.72
N ARG A 7 8.03 -18.20 7.75
CA ARG A 7 8.15 -19.51 8.41
C ARG A 7 8.65 -20.58 7.42
N ALA A 8 9.80 -20.34 6.80
CA ALA A 8 10.45 -21.29 5.90
C ALA A 8 10.74 -22.66 6.57
N ASP A 9 11.07 -22.65 7.86
CA ASP A 9 11.27 -23.84 8.68
C ASP A 9 10.04 -24.75 8.76
N ALA A 10 8.85 -24.19 8.68
CA ALA A 10 7.58 -24.91 8.73
C ALA A 10 7.13 -25.47 7.36
N CYS A 11 7.89 -25.23 6.26
CA CYS A 11 7.60 -25.78 4.94
C CYS A 11 7.93 -27.27 4.80
N SER A 12 7.85 -28.02 5.91
CA SER A 12 8.06 -29.47 5.96
C SER A 12 7.25 -30.11 7.10
N HIS A 13 7.03 -31.42 7.03
CA HIS A 13 6.36 -32.16 8.09
C HIS A 13 7.13 -32.08 9.41
N TYR A 14 8.45 -32.23 9.37
CA TYR A 14 9.28 -32.13 10.56
C TYR A 14 9.27 -30.71 11.17
N GLY A 15 9.28 -29.68 10.34
CA GLY A 15 9.18 -28.29 10.80
C GLY A 15 7.85 -27.98 11.50
N VAL A 16 6.73 -28.50 10.96
CA VAL A 16 5.42 -28.41 11.62
C VAL A 16 5.39 -29.23 12.90
N ALA A 17 5.98 -30.43 12.89
CA ALA A 17 6.04 -31.30 14.06
C ALA A 17 6.83 -30.63 15.21
N ARG A 18 7.88 -29.86 14.91
CA ARG A 18 8.66 -29.07 15.89
C ARG A 18 7.79 -28.05 16.62
N ASP A 19 7.00 -27.26 15.87
CA ASP A 19 6.08 -26.30 16.47
C ASP A 19 5.00 -26.97 17.31
N PHE A 20 4.44 -28.06 16.77
CA PHE A 20 3.41 -28.83 17.47
C PHE A 20 3.94 -29.51 18.74
N TYR A 21 5.17 -30.02 18.71
CA TYR A 21 5.86 -30.53 19.89
C TYR A 21 6.00 -29.47 20.97
N ALA A 22 6.47 -28.25 20.62
CA ALA A 22 6.62 -27.16 21.58
C ALA A 22 5.27 -26.79 22.21
N TRP A 23 4.19 -26.76 21.42
CA TRP A 23 2.84 -26.47 21.89
C TRP A 23 2.31 -27.60 22.82
N LEU A 24 2.46 -28.87 22.44
CA LEU A 24 2.05 -30.01 23.26
C LEU A 24 2.76 -30.00 24.61
N ARG A 25 4.08 -29.84 24.62
CA ARG A 25 4.89 -29.76 25.82
C ARG A 25 4.44 -28.64 26.74
N ARG A 26 4.20 -27.44 26.17
CA ARG A 26 3.69 -26.28 26.90
C ARG A 26 2.33 -26.54 27.56
N ASN A 27 1.48 -27.36 26.97
CA ASN A 27 0.16 -27.71 27.45
C ASN A 27 0.14 -28.98 28.34
N GLY A 28 1.30 -29.48 28.76
CA GLY A 28 1.42 -30.57 29.73
C GLY A 28 1.25 -31.97 29.15
N TYR A 29 1.33 -32.12 27.82
CA TYR A 29 1.31 -33.44 27.20
C TYR A 29 2.72 -34.06 27.24
N GLU A 30 2.80 -35.31 27.67
CA GLU A 30 4.03 -36.09 27.52
C GLU A 30 4.25 -36.42 26.06
N THR A 31 5.32 -35.90 25.49
CA THR A 31 5.64 -36.06 24.08
C THR A 31 7.13 -35.94 23.83
N SER A 32 7.58 -36.52 22.75
CA SER A 32 8.96 -36.42 22.27
C SER A 32 8.97 -36.18 20.76
N LEU A 33 9.96 -35.44 20.29
CA LEU A 33 10.21 -35.25 18.86
C LEU A 33 11.49 -36.00 18.49
N HIS A 34 11.36 -36.97 17.58
CA HIS A 34 12.47 -37.76 17.10
C HIS A 34 12.75 -37.45 15.64
N ARG A 35 14.00 -37.20 15.32
CA ARG A 35 14.49 -37.12 13.95
C ARG A 35 15.20 -38.45 13.68
N PRO A 36 14.83 -39.23 12.63
CA PRO A 36 15.55 -40.46 12.28
C PRO A 36 17.04 -40.20 12.15
N ASP A 37 17.88 -41.10 12.70
CA ASP A 37 19.32 -40.96 12.54
C ASP A 37 19.76 -41.24 11.07
N ALA A 38 21.00 -40.84 10.77
CA ALA A 38 21.64 -41.10 9.49
C ALA A 38 22.89 -41.97 9.63
N ASP A 39 23.01 -42.68 10.78
CA ASP A 39 24.21 -43.45 11.12
C ASP A 39 24.37 -44.72 10.25
N GLY A 40 23.26 -45.19 9.64
CA GLY A 40 23.27 -46.25 8.66
C GLY A 40 23.90 -45.93 7.30
N PHE A 41 24.28 -44.68 7.07
CA PHE A 41 24.95 -44.28 5.82
C PHE A 41 26.38 -44.82 5.78
N SER A 42 26.68 -45.56 4.72
CA SER A 42 28.03 -46.05 4.42
C SER A 42 28.30 -46.08 2.92
N VAL A 43 29.51 -45.77 2.52
CA VAL A 43 29.96 -45.86 1.13
C VAL A 43 30.29 -47.31 0.82
N ASP A 44 29.69 -47.87 -0.22
CA ASP A 44 29.87 -49.26 -0.60
C ASP A 44 31.14 -49.45 -1.46
N ASN A 45 31.47 -48.49 -2.32
CA ASN A 45 32.67 -48.49 -3.18
C ASN A 45 32.97 -47.05 -3.66
N HIS A 46 34.03 -46.88 -4.49
CA HIS A 46 34.44 -45.58 -5.06
C HIS A 46 34.55 -45.64 -6.59
N ASP A 47 33.67 -46.39 -7.23
CA ASP A 47 33.78 -46.66 -8.67
C ASP A 47 33.17 -45.54 -9.54
N LEU A 48 32.42 -44.63 -8.96
CA LEU A 48 31.76 -43.52 -9.68
C LEU A 48 32.02 -42.18 -8.97
N ASP A 49 33.25 -41.71 -9.08
CA ASP A 49 33.60 -40.37 -8.54
C ASP A 49 33.27 -39.27 -9.56
N ILE A 50 32.59 -38.22 -9.07
CA ILE A 50 32.24 -37.02 -9.85
C ILE A 50 32.80 -35.80 -9.09
N GLU A 51 33.58 -34.98 -9.83
CA GLU A 51 34.15 -33.75 -9.30
C GLU A 51 33.06 -32.69 -9.14
N ILE A 52 33.07 -31.95 -8.03
CA ILE A 52 32.14 -30.84 -7.77
C ILE A 52 32.91 -29.55 -7.65
N GLU A 53 32.54 -28.54 -8.44
CA GLU A 53 33.10 -27.20 -8.40
C GLU A 53 31.99 -26.16 -8.26
N VAL A 54 32.16 -25.20 -7.37
CA VAL A 54 31.25 -24.06 -7.19
C VAL A 54 32.00 -22.79 -7.55
N GLU A 55 31.75 -22.24 -8.74
CA GLU A 55 32.36 -21.00 -9.21
C GLU A 55 31.69 -19.75 -8.57
N ASN A 56 30.40 -19.81 -8.26
CA ASN A 56 29.65 -18.72 -7.65
C ASN A 56 29.20 -19.08 -6.23
N ALA A 57 30.10 -18.87 -5.29
CA ALA A 57 29.85 -19.15 -3.86
C ALA A 57 28.82 -18.19 -3.21
N GLU A 58 28.54 -17.02 -3.78
CA GLU A 58 27.47 -16.13 -3.31
C GLU A 58 26.09 -16.72 -3.62
N ALA A 59 25.90 -17.22 -4.84
CA ALA A 59 24.61 -17.77 -5.26
C ALA A 59 24.40 -19.21 -4.75
N CYS A 60 25.48 -19.99 -4.58
CA CYS A 60 25.48 -21.33 -4.03
C CYS A 60 26.46 -21.45 -2.86
N PRO A 61 26.08 -21.04 -1.62
CA PRO A 61 26.99 -21.11 -0.47
C PRO A 61 27.32 -22.53 -0.01
N ARG A 62 26.52 -23.55 -0.36
CA ARG A 62 26.85 -24.93 -0.07
C ARG A 62 26.28 -25.88 -1.12
N TYR A 63 27.06 -26.83 -1.55
CA TYR A 63 26.65 -27.86 -2.50
C TYR A 63 27.18 -29.22 -2.07
N CYS A 64 26.25 -30.15 -1.82
CA CYS A 64 26.59 -31.52 -1.45
C CYS A 64 26.08 -32.50 -2.52
N ALA A 65 26.86 -33.54 -2.79
CA ALA A 65 26.47 -34.55 -3.75
C ALA A 65 27.02 -35.95 -3.39
N VAL A 66 26.31 -36.97 -3.81
CA VAL A 66 26.74 -38.39 -3.70
C VAL A 66 26.26 -39.18 -4.93
N THR A 67 27.03 -40.15 -5.40
CA THR A 67 26.65 -41.03 -6.47
C THR A 67 26.14 -42.39 -5.97
N ILE A 68 25.15 -42.93 -6.68
CA ILE A 68 24.64 -44.29 -6.46
C ILE A 68 24.65 -44.97 -7.82
N LYS A 69 25.35 -46.10 -7.92
CA LYS A 69 25.45 -46.85 -9.16
C LYS A 69 24.55 -48.10 -9.13
N ASP A 70 24.33 -48.69 -10.32
CA ASP A 70 23.58 -49.91 -10.50
C ASP A 70 22.14 -49.85 -9.95
N CYS A 71 21.54 -48.68 -10.01
CA CYS A 71 20.17 -48.42 -9.60
C CYS A 71 19.18 -49.08 -10.58
N LYS A 72 18.20 -49.79 -10.03
CA LYS A 72 17.03 -50.27 -10.79
C LYS A 72 15.89 -49.26 -10.65
N ILE A 73 15.75 -48.39 -11.65
CA ILE A 73 14.67 -47.40 -11.67
C ILE A 73 13.36 -48.12 -12.01
N GLY A 74 12.30 -47.78 -11.30
CA GLY A 74 10.97 -48.36 -11.47
C GLY A 74 9.92 -47.67 -10.63
N GLU A 75 8.76 -48.31 -10.50
CA GLU A 75 7.69 -47.76 -9.65
C GLU A 75 8.09 -47.73 -8.18
N SER A 76 7.64 -46.68 -7.49
CA SER A 76 7.80 -46.54 -6.04
C SER A 76 6.95 -47.58 -5.28
N PRO A 77 7.36 -48.03 -4.09
CA PRO A 77 6.53 -48.86 -3.25
C PRO A 77 5.28 -48.12 -2.78
N GLU A 78 4.20 -48.86 -2.51
CA GLU A 78 2.88 -48.31 -2.22
C GLU A 78 2.90 -47.28 -1.08
N TRP A 79 3.62 -47.55 0.02
CA TRP A 79 3.71 -46.64 1.14
C TRP A 79 4.26 -45.26 0.76
N LEU A 80 5.19 -45.18 -0.22
CA LEU A 80 5.79 -43.93 -0.66
C LEU A 80 4.82 -43.19 -1.60
N LYS A 81 4.15 -43.90 -2.51
CA LYS A 81 3.09 -43.35 -3.38
C LYS A 81 1.96 -42.76 -2.54
N GLU A 82 1.39 -43.52 -1.60
CA GLU A 82 0.31 -43.05 -0.73
C GLU A 82 0.67 -41.77 0.01
N LYS A 83 1.89 -41.71 0.56
CA LYS A 83 2.34 -40.49 1.28
C LYS A 83 2.42 -39.28 0.36
N LEU A 84 2.97 -39.40 -0.83
CA LEU A 84 3.09 -38.31 -1.79
C LEU A 84 1.73 -37.90 -2.36
N GLU A 85 0.90 -38.84 -2.74
CA GLU A 85 -0.44 -38.59 -3.29
C GLU A 85 -1.36 -37.94 -2.25
N THR A 86 -1.24 -38.31 -0.97
CA THR A 86 -2.01 -37.67 0.13
C THR A 86 -1.74 -36.19 0.23
N ILE A 87 -0.56 -35.72 -0.13
CA ILE A 87 -0.20 -34.28 -0.14
C ILE A 87 -0.34 -33.64 -1.53
N GLY A 88 -0.92 -34.37 -2.51
CA GLY A 88 -1.13 -33.88 -3.88
C GLY A 88 0.09 -33.97 -4.79
N CYS A 89 1.16 -34.65 -4.38
CA CYS A 89 2.36 -34.85 -5.17
C CYS A 89 2.23 -36.16 -5.99
N ARG A 90 2.30 -36.05 -7.32
CA ARG A 90 2.21 -37.22 -8.22
C ARG A 90 3.48 -38.06 -8.12
N SER A 91 3.34 -39.37 -7.95
CA SER A 91 4.43 -40.34 -8.05
C SER A 91 4.98 -40.42 -9.50
N ILE A 92 6.30 -40.49 -9.62
CA ILE A 92 7.04 -40.52 -10.91
C ILE A 92 7.84 -41.85 -11.01
N ASN A 93 8.85 -42.00 -10.15
CA ASN A 93 9.66 -43.22 -10.02
C ASN A 93 10.33 -43.24 -8.64
N ASN A 94 10.88 -44.40 -8.28
CA ASN A 94 11.43 -44.66 -6.96
C ASN A 94 12.60 -43.73 -6.53
N VAL A 95 13.30 -43.06 -7.45
CA VAL A 95 14.37 -42.11 -7.14
C VAL A 95 13.81 -40.69 -7.01
N VAL A 96 13.02 -40.24 -7.96
CA VAL A 96 12.41 -38.90 -7.93
C VAL A 96 11.45 -38.78 -6.73
N ASP A 97 10.69 -39.83 -6.46
CA ASP A 97 9.76 -39.84 -5.33
C ASP A 97 10.48 -39.78 -3.98
N VAL A 98 11.66 -40.38 -3.86
CA VAL A 98 12.52 -40.23 -2.67
C VAL A 98 12.96 -38.75 -2.51
N THR A 99 13.37 -38.08 -3.59
CA THR A 99 13.76 -36.65 -3.48
C THR A 99 12.59 -35.79 -3.05
N ASN A 100 11.38 -36.01 -3.58
CA ASN A 100 10.15 -35.35 -3.17
C ASN A 100 9.81 -35.66 -1.69
N TYR A 101 9.86 -36.95 -1.32
CA TYR A 101 9.59 -37.35 0.06
C TYR A 101 10.51 -36.64 1.08
N ILE A 102 11.81 -36.59 0.82
CA ILE A 102 12.77 -35.90 1.70
C ILE A 102 12.52 -34.39 1.75
N MET A 103 12.18 -33.78 0.60
CA MET A 103 11.83 -32.36 0.54
C MET A 103 10.61 -32.05 1.42
N PHE A 104 9.54 -32.81 1.31
CA PHE A 104 8.32 -32.58 2.11
C PHE A 104 8.52 -33.01 3.58
N ALA A 105 9.33 -34.05 3.85
CA ALA A 105 9.59 -34.51 5.20
C ALA A 105 10.46 -33.51 6.00
N TYR A 106 11.54 -33.00 5.40
CA TYR A 106 12.58 -32.24 6.12
C TYR A 106 12.81 -30.82 5.60
N GLY A 107 12.16 -30.41 4.52
CA GLY A 107 12.27 -29.05 3.96
C GLY A 107 13.51 -28.82 3.08
N GLN A 108 14.29 -29.87 2.78
CA GLN A 108 15.45 -29.78 1.92
C GLN A 108 15.10 -30.32 0.52
N PRO A 109 15.00 -29.44 -0.50
CA PRO A 109 14.88 -29.92 -1.87
C PRO A 109 16.15 -30.64 -2.32
N LEU A 110 15.96 -31.77 -3.00
CA LEU A 110 17.03 -32.52 -3.64
C LEU A 110 16.77 -32.62 -5.13
N HIS A 111 17.82 -32.83 -5.90
CA HIS A 111 17.72 -33.18 -7.32
C HIS A 111 18.49 -34.45 -7.62
N CYS A 112 18.05 -35.18 -8.63
CA CYS A 112 18.72 -36.37 -9.10
C CYS A 112 19.05 -36.24 -10.58
N PHE A 113 20.31 -36.45 -10.93
CA PHE A 113 20.81 -36.45 -12.30
C PHE A 113 21.13 -37.88 -12.73
N ASP A 114 20.95 -38.16 -14.01
CA ASP A 114 21.57 -39.32 -14.63
C ASP A 114 23.08 -39.11 -14.68
N ALA A 115 23.84 -39.84 -13.87
CA ALA A 115 25.27 -39.68 -13.73
C ALA A 115 26.06 -40.00 -15.00
N ASP A 116 25.52 -40.86 -15.87
CA ASP A 116 26.14 -41.22 -17.15
C ASP A 116 26.02 -40.09 -18.18
N MET A 117 25.03 -39.18 -18.00
CA MET A 117 24.85 -37.97 -18.83
C MET A 117 25.71 -36.79 -18.39
N ILE A 118 26.45 -36.90 -17.27
CA ILE A 118 27.34 -35.84 -16.77
C ILE A 118 28.66 -35.90 -17.52
N GLU A 119 28.75 -35.15 -18.63
CA GLU A 119 29.94 -35.07 -19.44
C GLU A 119 31.15 -34.56 -18.64
N GLY A 120 32.29 -35.26 -18.82
CA GLY A 120 33.52 -34.92 -18.12
C GLY A 120 33.60 -35.39 -16.68
N LYS A 121 32.56 -36.11 -16.16
CA LYS A 121 32.46 -36.52 -14.75
C LYS A 121 32.71 -35.34 -13.77
N LYS A 122 32.15 -34.18 -14.13
CA LYS A 122 32.29 -32.95 -13.37
C LYS A 122 31.01 -32.14 -13.36
N VAL A 123 30.61 -31.68 -12.20
CA VAL A 123 29.53 -30.71 -12.00
C VAL A 123 30.12 -29.36 -11.66
N VAL A 124 29.70 -28.33 -12.39
CA VAL A 124 30.12 -26.94 -12.16
C VAL A 124 28.90 -26.07 -11.89
N VAL A 125 28.83 -25.47 -10.72
CA VAL A 125 27.74 -24.54 -10.34
C VAL A 125 28.17 -23.11 -10.64
N ARG A 126 27.58 -22.52 -11.68
CA ARG A 126 27.99 -21.21 -12.20
C ARG A 126 26.84 -20.45 -12.86
N THR A 127 27.08 -19.17 -13.17
CA THR A 127 26.20 -18.39 -14.05
C THR A 127 26.58 -18.63 -15.52
N MET A 128 25.61 -18.45 -16.42
CA MET A 128 25.80 -18.63 -17.85
C MET A 128 25.78 -17.28 -18.57
N PRO A 129 26.38 -17.15 -19.77
CA PRO A 129 26.25 -15.96 -20.59
C PRO A 129 24.79 -15.62 -20.89
N GLU A 130 24.49 -14.31 -20.99
CA GLU A 130 23.14 -13.83 -21.33
C GLU A 130 22.63 -14.44 -22.64
N GLY A 131 21.40 -14.92 -22.63
CA GLY A 131 20.74 -15.53 -23.78
C GLY A 131 21.12 -17.00 -24.05
N THR A 132 21.86 -17.67 -23.17
CA THR A 132 22.18 -19.10 -23.29
C THR A 132 20.89 -19.91 -23.40
N PRO A 133 20.71 -20.73 -24.47
CA PRO A 133 19.50 -21.53 -24.63
C PRO A 133 19.46 -22.67 -23.60
N PHE A 134 18.29 -22.93 -23.05
CA PHE A 134 18.03 -23.98 -22.09
C PHE A 134 16.63 -24.59 -22.30
N VAL A 135 16.54 -25.91 -22.34
CA VAL A 135 15.26 -26.62 -22.47
C VAL A 135 14.97 -27.32 -21.15
N THR A 136 13.82 -26.99 -20.56
CA THR A 136 13.36 -27.56 -19.30
C THR A 136 12.80 -28.99 -19.47
N LEU A 137 12.61 -29.72 -18.36
CA LEU A 137 12.08 -31.12 -18.38
C LEU A 137 10.71 -31.22 -19.04
N ASP A 138 9.88 -30.18 -18.99
CA ASP A 138 8.57 -30.08 -19.66
C ASP A 138 8.68 -29.78 -21.16
N GLY A 139 9.89 -29.49 -21.65
CA GLY A 139 10.19 -29.25 -23.06
C GLY A 139 10.10 -27.79 -23.50
N GLU A 140 9.85 -26.87 -22.59
CA GLU A 140 9.81 -25.43 -22.87
C GLU A 140 11.21 -24.87 -23.06
N GLU A 141 11.35 -23.94 -24.02
CA GLU A 141 12.62 -23.26 -24.30
C GLU A 141 12.75 -21.95 -23.52
N HIS A 142 13.82 -21.79 -22.79
CA HIS A 142 14.17 -20.59 -22.05
C HIS A 142 15.52 -20.01 -22.51
N LYS A 143 15.71 -18.72 -22.28
CA LYS A 143 17.01 -18.05 -22.46
C LYS A 143 17.52 -17.61 -21.08
N LEU A 144 18.61 -18.19 -20.63
CA LEU A 144 19.21 -17.89 -19.35
C LEU A 144 19.77 -16.47 -19.35
N SER A 145 19.68 -15.80 -18.20
CA SER A 145 20.33 -14.52 -17.93
C SER A 145 21.70 -14.75 -17.28
N GLU A 146 22.61 -13.81 -17.43
CA GLU A 146 23.89 -13.76 -16.69
C GLU A 146 23.71 -13.80 -15.16
N ARG A 147 22.48 -13.58 -14.68
CA ARG A 147 22.10 -13.64 -13.27
C ARG A 147 21.33 -14.89 -12.88
N ASP A 148 21.25 -15.88 -13.77
CA ASP A 148 20.70 -17.19 -13.46
C ASP A 148 21.81 -18.14 -13.08
N LEU A 149 21.67 -18.78 -11.93
CA LEU A 149 22.58 -19.84 -11.52
C LEU A 149 22.19 -21.13 -12.22
N ALA A 150 23.16 -21.79 -12.81
CA ALA A 150 22.96 -23.08 -13.45
C ALA A 150 23.91 -24.13 -12.86
N ILE A 151 23.39 -25.36 -12.78
CA ILE A 151 24.20 -26.55 -12.53
C ILE A 151 24.57 -27.10 -13.90
N CYS A 152 25.88 -27.15 -14.19
CA CYS A 152 26.41 -27.51 -15.48
C CYS A 152 27.24 -28.79 -15.37
N ASN A 153 27.32 -29.56 -16.47
CA ASN A 153 28.42 -30.49 -16.67
C ASN A 153 29.64 -29.74 -17.27
N ALA A 154 30.66 -30.43 -17.73
CA ALA A 154 31.85 -29.80 -18.32
C ALA A 154 31.56 -28.91 -19.55
N LYS A 155 30.39 -29.07 -20.22
CA LYS A 155 30.07 -28.40 -21.50
C LYS A 155 28.83 -27.52 -21.45
N ALA A 156 27.76 -27.94 -20.79
CA ALA A 156 26.44 -27.34 -20.93
C ALA A 156 25.67 -27.29 -19.59
N PRO A 157 24.69 -26.38 -19.45
CA PRO A 157 23.80 -26.34 -18.30
C PRO A 157 22.86 -27.54 -18.29
N MET A 158 22.68 -28.16 -17.12
CA MET A 158 21.84 -29.31 -16.86
C MET A 158 20.56 -28.95 -16.08
N CYS A 159 20.64 -27.90 -15.26
CA CYS A 159 19.54 -27.48 -14.40
C CYS A 159 19.64 -25.97 -14.13
N ILE A 160 18.51 -25.27 -14.08
CA ILE A 160 18.42 -23.95 -13.46
C ILE A 160 18.39 -24.21 -11.96
N ALA A 161 19.49 -23.89 -11.28
CA ALA A 161 19.74 -24.27 -9.89
C ALA A 161 18.58 -23.89 -8.96
N GLY A 162 18.06 -24.87 -8.25
CA GLY A 162 16.94 -24.70 -7.30
C GLY A 162 15.59 -24.30 -7.92
N VAL A 163 15.47 -24.25 -9.25
CA VAL A 163 14.25 -23.84 -9.95
C VAL A 163 13.69 -24.99 -10.79
N PHE A 164 14.42 -25.44 -11.84
CA PHE A 164 13.90 -26.45 -12.76
C PHE A 164 14.99 -27.25 -13.46
N GLY A 165 14.80 -28.56 -13.53
CA GLY A 165 15.72 -29.47 -14.24
C GLY A 165 15.66 -29.33 -15.76
N GLY A 166 16.76 -29.66 -16.44
CA GLY A 166 16.86 -29.69 -17.90
C GLY A 166 16.54 -31.04 -18.49
N LYS A 167 16.01 -31.06 -19.73
CA LYS A 167 15.55 -32.25 -20.43
C LYS A 167 16.63 -33.33 -20.66
N GLY A 168 17.90 -32.95 -20.72
CA GLY A 168 18.98 -33.87 -21.07
C GLY A 168 19.66 -34.53 -19.87
N SER A 169 19.26 -34.27 -18.64
CA SER A 169 19.97 -34.70 -17.42
C SER A 169 19.07 -35.37 -16.38
N GLY A 170 17.79 -35.51 -16.67
CA GLY A 170 16.82 -36.13 -15.76
C GLY A 170 17.00 -37.64 -15.60
N THR A 171 16.40 -38.19 -14.56
CA THR A 171 16.40 -39.62 -14.27
C THR A 171 15.21 -40.31 -14.96
N TYR A 172 15.51 -41.29 -15.83
CA TYR A 172 14.54 -42.04 -16.60
C TYR A 172 14.60 -43.56 -16.25
N GLU A 173 13.70 -44.36 -16.77
CA GLU A 173 13.69 -45.82 -16.56
C GLU A 173 14.98 -46.52 -17.03
N THR A 174 15.68 -45.91 -17.97
CA THR A 174 16.95 -46.41 -18.52
C THR A 174 18.18 -46.03 -17.68
N THR A 175 18.03 -45.10 -16.75
CA THR A 175 19.12 -44.62 -15.90
C THR A 175 19.58 -45.76 -14.96
N LYS A 176 20.88 -45.94 -14.86
CA LYS A 176 21.51 -46.94 -13.97
C LYS A 176 22.32 -46.29 -12.85
N ASN A 177 22.89 -45.12 -13.12
CA ASN A 177 23.76 -44.42 -12.22
C ASN A 177 23.17 -43.05 -11.92
N VAL A 178 23.05 -42.68 -10.66
CA VAL A 178 22.39 -41.44 -10.20
C VAL A 178 23.37 -40.59 -9.41
N LEU A 179 23.42 -39.30 -9.68
CA LEU A 179 24.00 -38.29 -8.78
C LEU A 179 22.86 -37.63 -8.02
N LEU A 180 22.87 -37.76 -6.70
CA LEU A 180 21.98 -37.01 -5.81
C LEU A 180 22.66 -35.70 -5.41
N GLU A 181 21.90 -34.62 -5.52
CA GLU A 181 22.27 -33.27 -5.12
C GLU A 181 21.48 -32.85 -3.88
N SER A 182 22.16 -32.20 -2.95
CA SER A 182 21.54 -31.46 -1.83
C SER A 182 22.31 -30.16 -1.63
N ALA A 183 21.71 -29.03 -2.00
CA ALA A 183 22.39 -27.75 -1.98
C ALA A 183 21.69 -26.70 -1.12
N TYR A 184 22.43 -25.65 -0.74
CA TYR A 184 21.91 -24.41 -0.20
C TYR A 184 22.15 -23.31 -1.22
N PHE A 185 21.07 -22.82 -1.85
CA PHE A 185 21.11 -21.72 -2.79
C PHE A 185 20.63 -20.44 -2.11
N HIS A 186 21.23 -19.30 -2.47
CA HIS A 186 20.86 -18.01 -1.90
C HIS A 186 19.43 -17.61 -2.31
N PRO A 187 18.52 -17.33 -1.36
CA PRO A 187 17.09 -17.14 -1.62
C PRO A 187 16.77 -16.09 -2.68
N THR A 188 17.49 -14.97 -2.68
CA THR A 188 17.27 -13.88 -3.64
C THR A 188 17.60 -14.27 -5.08
N TRP A 189 18.62 -15.10 -5.28
CA TRP A 189 18.98 -15.59 -6.61
C TRP A 189 17.89 -16.48 -7.16
N ILE A 190 17.44 -17.45 -6.39
CA ILE A 190 16.38 -18.38 -6.80
C ILE A 190 15.07 -17.63 -7.07
N ARG A 191 14.66 -16.72 -6.20
CA ARG A 191 13.44 -15.92 -6.39
C ARG A 191 13.47 -15.10 -7.68
N LYS A 192 14.61 -14.49 -8.00
CA LYS A 192 14.76 -13.69 -9.22
C LYS A 192 14.72 -14.55 -10.47
N SER A 193 15.38 -15.72 -10.48
CA SER A 193 15.39 -16.66 -11.60
C SER A 193 14.00 -17.27 -11.81
N ALA A 194 13.35 -17.78 -10.76
CA ALA A 194 12.01 -18.34 -10.84
C ALA A 194 11.00 -17.35 -11.43
N ARG A 195 11.03 -16.09 -10.97
CA ARG A 195 10.16 -15.04 -11.50
C ARG A 195 10.47 -14.63 -12.93
N ARG A 196 11.77 -14.58 -13.30
CA ARG A 196 12.19 -14.19 -14.65
C ARG A 196 11.67 -15.18 -15.69
N HIS A 197 11.72 -16.45 -15.37
CA HIS A 197 11.28 -17.52 -16.26
C HIS A 197 9.81 -17.94 -16.08
N GLY A 198 9.10 -17.38 -15.08
CA GLY A 198 7.73 -17.78 -14.77
C GLY A 198 7.61 -19.20 -14.22
N LEU A 199 8.71 -19.75 -13.65
CA LEU A 199 8.81 -21.11 -13.17
C LEU A 199 8.65 -21.16 -11.64
N GLY A 200 7.49 -21.63 -11.18
CA GLY A 200 7.21 -21.84 -9.75
C GLY A 200 7.16 -23.33 -9.43
N THR A 201 8.08 -23.83 -8.60
CA THR A 201 8.14 -25.23 -8.18
C THR A 201 8.16 -25.33 -6.66
N ASP A 202 7.86 -26.51 -6.11
CA ASP A 202 7.98 -26.79 -4.68
C ASP A 202 9.41 -26.60 -4.15
N ALA A 203 10.42 -26.85 -4.99
CA ALA A 203 11.81 -26.59 -4.68
C ALA A 203 12.09 -25.07 -4.62
N SER A 204 11.73 -24.32 -5.66
CA SER A 204 11.95 -22.87 -5.70
C SER A 204 11.17 -22.14 -4.59
N PHE A 205 9.97 -22.60 -4.26
CA PHE A 205 9.16 -22.11 -3.15
C PHE A 205 9.90 -22.17 -1.81
N ARG A 206 10.66 -23.27 -1.56
CA ARG A 206 11.45 -23.43 -0.34
C ARG A 206 12.74 -22.63 -0.38
N PHE A 207 13.51 -22.74 -1.46
CA PHE A 207 14.76 -22.02 -1.61
C PHE A 207 14.59 -20.50 -1.54
N GLU A 208 13.56 -19.93 -2.18
CA GLU A 208 13.34 -18.49 -2.18
C GLU A 208 12.97 -17.91 -0.81
N ARG A 209 12.54 -18.74 0.12
CA ARG A 209 12.23 -18.39 1.52
C ARG A 209 13.39 -18.62 2.47
N GLY A 210 14.38 -19.38 2.04
CA GLY A 210 15.50 -19.83 2.86
C GLY A 210 15.22 -21.20 3.46
N ILE A 211 16.17 -22.10 3.28
CA ILE A 211 16.16 -23.44 3.88
C ILE A 211 17.25 -23.51 4.96
N ASP A 212 17.32 -24.66 5.64
CA ASP A 212 18.38 -24.92 6.63
C ASP A 212 19.76 -24.96 5.93
N PRO A 213 20.69 -24.02 6.22
CA PRO A 213 22.03 -24.03 5.61
C PRO A 213 22.93 -25.17 6.13
N ASP A 214 22.52 -25.91 7.15
CA ASP A 214 23.27 -27.05 7.71
C ASP A 214 22.55 -28.41 7.52
N GLY A 215 21.39 -28.41 6.90
CA GLY A 215 20.56 -29.60 6.68
C GLY A 215 20.97 -30.50 5.51
N GLN A 216 21.86 -30.04 4.60
CA GLN A 216 22.14 -30.69 3.32
C GLN A 216 22.69 -32.12 3.48
N ILE A 217 23.70 -32.30 4.35
CA ILE A 217 24.32 -33.61 4.57
C ILE A 217 23.33 -34.63 5.14
N TYR A 218 22.51 -34.20 6.12
CA TYR A 218 21.50 -35.07 6.71
C TYR A 218 20.49 -35.54 5.67
N ALA A 219 19.92 -34.59 4.90
CA ALA A 219 18.94 -34.91 3.88
C ALA A 219 19.52 -35.81 2.77
N LEU A 220 20.76 -35.52 2.35
CA LEU A 220 21.47 -36.32 1.34
C LEU A 220 21.69 -37.75 1.83
N LYS A 221 22.14 -37.95 3.07
CA LYS A 221 22.30 -39.28 3.67
C LYS A 221 20.98 -40.07 3.71
N GLN A 222 19.91 -39.43 4.20
CA GLN A 222 18.57 -40.03 4.24
C GLN A 222 18.09 -40.44 2.85
N ALA A 223 18.24 -39.54 1.85
CA ALA A 223 17.87 -39.86 0.47
C ALA A 223 18.71 -41.00 -0.10
N ALA A 224 20.05 -40.95 0.08
CA ALA A 224 20.94 -41.97 -0.44
C ALA A 224 20.66 -43.39 0.13
N MET A 225 20.42 -43.46 1.45
CA MET A 225 20.03 -44.72 2.10
C MET A 225 18.72 -45.26 1.53
N LEU A 226 17.72 -44.39 1.37
CA LEU A 226 16.40 -44.78 0.87
C LEU A 226 16.46 -45.16 -0.63
N VAL A 227 17.21 -44.43 -1.45
CA VAL A 227 17.44 -44.81 -2.87
C VAL A 227 18.17 -46.17 -2.94
N ARG A 228 19.23 -46.37 -2.14
CA ARG A 228 19.94 -47.65 -2.07
C ARG A 228 18.98 -48.82 -1.74
N GLU A 229 18.13 -48.64 -0.75
CA GLU A 229 17.14 -49.63 -0.33
C GLU A 229 16.13 -49.95 -1.44
N LEU A 230 15.56 -48.93 -2.08
CA LEU A 230 14.47 -49.09 -3.05
C LEU A 230 14.93 -49.49 -4.44
N THR A 231 16.19 -49.17 -4.80
CA THR A 231 16.72 -49.50 -6.16
C THR A 231 17.67 -50.70 -6.18
N GLY A 232 18.16 -51.12 -5.00
CA GLY A 232 19.24 -52.11 -4.90
C GLY A 232 20.61 -51.59 -5.35
N GLY A 233 20.74 -50.30 -5.56
CA GLY A 233 21.99 -49.62 -5.96
C GLY A 233 23.05 -49.62 -4.87
N GLN A 234 24.26 -49.14 -5.20
CA GLN A 234 25.41 -49.04 -4.32
C GLN A 234 25.89 -47.58 -4.23
N ILE A 235 26.15 -47.08 -3.05
CA ILE A 235 26.72 -45.75 -2.85
C ILE A 235 28.19 -45.79 -3.29
N ALA A 236 28.55 -45.00 -4.33
CA ALA A 236 29.74 -45.20 -5.14
C ALA A 236 30.77 -44.04 -5.09
N MET A 237 30.63 -43.12 -4.15
CA MET A 237 31.64 -42.10 -3.79
C MET A 237 31.39 -41.56 -2.38
N ASP A 238 32.41 -40.98 -1.79
CA ASP A 238 32.24 -40.17 -0.59
C ASP A 238 31.38 -38.95 -0.85
N ILE A 239 30.65 -38.46 0.17
CA ILE A 239 29.89 -37.24 0.04
C ILE A 239 30.87 -36.10 -0.29
N LYS A 240 30.68 -35.46 -1.44
CA LYS A 240 31.34 -34.18 -1.74
C LYS A 240 30.55 -33.09 -1.05
N ASP A 241 31.22 -32.27 -0.26
CA ASP A 241 30.65 -31.11 0.44
C ASP A 241 31.51 -29.89 0.18
N VAL A 242 31.01 -28.99 -0.66
CA VAL A 242 31.67 -27.73 -1.01
C VAL A 242 30.92 -26.60 -0.29
N GLU A 243 31.52 -26.06 0.75
CA GLU A 243 30.96 -25.02 1.61
C GLU A 243 31.74 -23.71 1.45
N ALA A 244 31.03 -22.61 1.25
CA ALA A 244 31.61 -21.27 1.20
C ALA A 244 32.12 -20.85 2.58
N PRO A 245 33.28 -20.20 2.67
CA PRO A 245 33.76 -19.65 3.94
C PRO A 245 32.77 -18.67 4.56
N GLY A 246 32.48 -18.86 5.87
CA GLY A 246 31.61 -17.96 6.63
C GLY A 246 30.11 -18.18 6.44
N LEU A 247 29.68 -19.33 5.94
CA LEU A 247 28.27 -19.68 5.92
C LEU A 247 27.68 -19.64 7.33
N THR A 248 26.63 -18.84 7.53
CA THR A 248 25.96 -18.68 8.82
C THR A 248 25.12 -19.90 9.14
N LYS A 249 25.42 -20.58 10.25
CA LYS A 249 24.71 -21.77 10.74
C LYS A 249 23.87 -21.53 11.99
N SER A 250 24.07 -20.38 12.62
CA SER A 250 23.27 -19.94 13.77
C SER A 250 23.30 -18.42 13.94
N PHE A 251 22.31 -17.88 14.66
CA PHE A 251 22.27 -16.49 15.08
C PHE A 251 22.40 -16.39 16.58
N LEU A 252 23.05 -15.35 17.09
CA LEU A 252 23.18 -15.10 18.53
C LEU A 252 22.22 -14.00 18.94
N VAL A 253 21.37 -14.28 19.93
CA VAL A 253 20.39 -13.32 20.45
C VAL A 253 20.53 -13.23 21.97
N ASP A 254 20.73 -12.00 22.46
CA ASP A 254 20.71 -11.70 23.90
C ASP A 254 19.28 -11.26 24.27
N LEU A 255 18.57 -12.11 25.03
CA LEU A 255 17.19 -11.91 25.45
C LEU A 255 17.14 -11.43 26.89
N ASN A 256 16.63 -10.22 27.14
CA ASN A 256 16.41 -9.69 28.49
C ASN A 256 14.99 -10.01 28.94
N TYR A 257 14.83 -10.53 30.17
CA TYR A 257 13.53 -10.90 30.75
C TYR A 257 12.59 -9.70 30.91
N GLN A 258 13.12 -8.55 31.32
CA GLN A 258 12.30 -7.34 31.45
C GLN A 258 11.77 -6.88 30.10
N TYR A 259 12.60 -6.97 29.06
CA TYR A 259 12.15 -6.67 27.69
C TYR A 259 11.01 -7.59 27.23
N VAL A 260 11.08 -8.90 27.55
CA VAL A 260 9.98 -9.84 27.29
C VAL A 260 8.70 -9.37 27.98
N HIS A 261 8.80 -9.05 29.28
CA HIS A 261 7.64 -8.63 30.08
C HIS A 261 7.04 -7.31 29.58
N ASP A 262 7.88 -6.34 29.24
CA ASP A 262 7.44 -5.02 28.75
C ASP A 262 6.73 -5.13 27.38
N LEU A 263 7.27 -5.97 26.48
CA LEU A 263 6.71 -6.14 25.14
C LEU A 263 5.42 -6.97 25.16
N VAL A 264 5.36 -8.02 26.01
CA VAL A 264 4.17 -8.87 26.16
C VAL A 264 3.08 -8.19 26.97
N GLY A 265 3.44 -7.29 27.89
CA GLY A 265 2.52 -6.69 28.85
C GLY A 265 2.13 -7.62 30.01
N LYS A 266 2.81 -8.76 30.16
CA LYS A 266 2.58 -9.75 31.20
C LYS A 266 3.88 -10.35 31.69
N ASN A 267 3.94 -10.64 32.97
CA ASN A 267 5.09 -11.31 33.58
C ASN A 267 5.02 -12.82 33.33
N ILE A 268 5.84 -13.32 32.42
CA ILE A 268 5.95 -14.75 32.11
C ILE A 268 7.09 -15.33 33.00
N PRO A 269 6.87 -16.41 33.75
CA PRO A 269 7.93 -17.04 34.57
C PRO A 269 9.15 -17.44 33.74
N VAL A 270 10.35 -17.27 34.29
CA VAL A 270 11.61 -17.52 33.57
C VAL A 270 11.75 -18.98 33.13
N ASP A 271 11.32 -19.93 33.98
CA ASP A 271 11.30 -21.34 33.64
C ASP A 271 10.40 -21.66 32.46
N VAL A 272 9.26 -20.97 32.32
CA VAL A 272 8.35 -21.08 31.16
C VAL A 272 9.01 -20.50 29.90
N ILE A 273 9.69 -19.36 30.02
CA ILE A 273 10.43 -18.78 28.88
C ILE A 273 11.50 -19.77 28.39
N LYS A 274 12.28 -20.33 29.33
CA LYS A 274 13.34 -21.30 29.02
C LYS A 274 12.79 -22.57 28.38
N ASP A 275 11.71 -23.11 28.94
CA ASP A 275 11.08 -24.32 28.39
C ASP A 275 10.58 -24.09 26.95
N ILE A 276 9.96 -22.93 26.66
CA ILE A 276 9.49 -22.59 25.32
C ILE A 276 10.66 -22.45 24.34
N VAL A 277 11.68 -21.65 24.65
CA VAL A 277 12.79 -21.43 23.69
C VAL A 277 13.56 -22.72 23.44
N THR A 278 13.77 -23.58 24.46
CA THR A 278 14.46 -24.85 24.26
C THR A 278 13.62 -25.87 23.50
N SER A 279 12.29 -25.86 23.67
CA SER A 279 11.40 -26.72 22.89
C SER A 279 11.32 -26.34 21.41
N LEU A 280 11.75 -25.12 21.05
CA LEU A 280 11.88 -24.61 19.67
C LEU A 280 13.32 -24.73 19.12
N ASP A 281 14.13 -25.62 19.66
CA ASP A 281 15.54 -25.86 19.29
C ASP A 281 16.48 -24.65 19.50
N MET A 282 16.07 -23.62 20.25
CA MET A 282 16.95 -22.52 20.62
C MET A 282 17.85 -22.97 21.78
N LYS A 283 19.17 -22.93 21.58
CA LYS A 283 20.13 -23.39 22.59
C LYS A 283 20.50 -22.26 23.55
N VAL A 284 20.34 -22.51 24.84
CA VAL A 284 20.78 -21.57 25.87
C VAL A 284 22.30 -21.71 26.05
N LEU A 285 23.06 -20.71 25.63
CA LEU A 285 24.52 -20.67 25.79
C LEU A 285 24.95 -20.19 27.16
N SER A 286 24.23 -19.20 27.69
CA SER A 286 24.44 -18.71 29.07
C SER A 286 23.16 -18.10 29.62
N GLU A 287 23.07 -18.11 30.95
CA GLU A 287 21.98 -17.56 31.73
C GLU A 287 22.50 -16.57 32.76
N SER A 288 21.77 -15.49 32.97
CA SER A 288 22.03 -14.52 34.03
C SER A 288 20.74 -14.23 34.79
N THR A 289 20.83 -13.43 35.84
CA THR A 289 19.65 -12.96 36.59
C THR A 289 18.73 -12.05 35.75
N THR A 290 19.20 -11.52 34.65
CA THR A 290 18.48 -10.54 33.84
C THR A 290 18.08 -11.05 32.43
N GLY A 291 18.60 -12.23 32.02
CA GLY A 291 18.28 -12.73 30.67
C GLY A 291 19.07 -13.96 30.25
N LEU A 292 18.86 -14.35 29.00
CA LEU A 292 19.45 -15.50 28.31
C LEU A 292 20.27 -15.04 27.10
N ARG A 293 21.38 -15.72 26.86
CA ARG A 293 22.07 -15.70 25.57
C ARG A 293 21.71 -16.96 24.80
N LEU A 294 21.07 -16.78 23.67
CA LEU A 294 20.53 -17.85 22.84
C LEU A 294 21.32 -18.01 21.56
N GLU A 295 21.53 -19.25 21.14
CA GLU A 295 21.95 -19.63 19.82
C GLU A 295 20.73 -20.16 19.06
N ILE A 296 20.35 -19.43 18.00
CA ILE A 296 19.18 -19.72 17.18
C ILE A 296 19.65 -20.46 15.93
N PRO A 297 19.09 -21.63 15.58
CA PRO A 297 19.45 -22.35 14.35
C PRO A 297 19.14 -21.50 13.12
N ALA A 298 20.02 -21.52 12.11
CA ALA A 298 19.89 -20.66 10.94
C ALA A 298 18.71 -21.00 10.02
N TYR A 299 18.08 -22.18 10.18
CA TYR A 299 16.81 -22.46 9.51
C TYR A 299 15.64 -21.58 9.99
N ARG A 300 15.78 -20.93 11.17
CA ARG A 300 14.90 -19.87 11.63
C ARG A 300 15.37 -18.53 11.08
N VAL A 301 15.19 -18.38 9.76
CA VAL A 301 15.60 -17.17 9.02
C VAL A 301 14.91 -15.89 9.52
N ASP A 302 13.80 -16.03 10.21
CA ASP A 302 12.96 -14.98 10.77
C ASP A 302 13.35 -14.57 12.20
N VAL A 303 14.14 -15.37 12.93
CA VAL A 303 14.46 -15.13 14.35
C VAL A 303 15.91 -14.68 14.53
N GLN A 304 16.13 -13.38 14.42
CA GLN A 304 17.46 -12.77 14.52
C GLN A 304 17.58 -11.69 15.59
N ARG A 305 16.45 -11.24 16.16
CA ARG A 305 16.37 -10.15 17.14
C ARG A 305 15.61 -10.59 18.39
N PRO A 306 15.77 -9.90 19.52
CA PRO A 306 15.03 -10.21 20.75
C PRO A 306 13.49 -10.21 20.56
N CYS A 307 12.95 -9.28 19.75
CA CYS A 307 11.51 -9.22 19.50
C CYS A 307 10.98 -10.45 18.74
N ASP A 308 11.81 -11.05 17.86
CA ASP A 308 11.44 -12.23 17.11
C ASP A 308 11.34 -13.46 18.05
N VAL A 309 12.25 -13.54 19.04
CA VAL A 309 12.17 -14.56 20.11
C VAL A 309 10.93 -14.34 20.97
N VAL A 310 10.57 -13.10 21.29
CA VAL A 310 9.35 -12.79 22.05
C VAL A 310 8.10 -13.21 21.28
N GLU A 311 8.06 -13.03 19.95
CA GLU A 311 6.96 -13.52 19.11
C GLU A 311 6.79 -15.05 19.26
N ASP A 312 7.88 -15.80 19.17
CA ASP A 312 7.85 -17.25 19.36
C ASP A 312 7.42 -17.66 20.76
N ILE A 313 7.88 -16.96 21.79
CA ILE A 313 7.43 -17.19 23.18
C ILE A 313 5.92 -16.99 23.26
N LEU A 314 5.38 -15.89 22.72
CA LEU A 314 3.95 -15.61 22.74
C LEU A 314 3.13 -16.63 21.96
N ARG A 315 3.62 -17.06 20.81
CA ARG A 315 2.96 -18.04 19.94
C ARG A 315 2.76 -19.38 20.65
N ILE A 316 3.77 -19.83 21.41
CA ILE A 316 3.71 -21.08 22.18
C ILE A 316 3.03 -20.89 23.54
N TYR A 317 3.26 -19.75 24.21
CA TYR A 317 2.57 -19.40 25.45
C TYR A 317 1.07 -19.26 25.24
N GLY A 318 0.66 -18.75 24.07
CA GLY A 318 -0.71 -18.47 23.66
C GLY A 318 -1.10 -17.01 23.88
N TYR A 319 -1.42 -16.31 22.81
CA TYR A 319 -1.87 -14.89 22.86
C TYR A 319 -3.10 -14.68 23.75
N ASN A 320 -4.02 -15.65 23.77
CA ASN A 320 -5.23 -15.58 24.59
C ASN A 320 -4.96 -15.70 26.12
N ASN A 321 -3.75 -16.09 26.51
CA ASN A 321 -3.31 -16.16 27.90
C ASN A 321 -2.75 -14.83 28.41
N VAL A 322 -2.74 -13.79 27.56
CA VAL A 322 -2.38 -12.42 27.94
C VAL A 322 -3.64 -11.60 28.12
N GLU A 323 -3.84 -11.06 29.29
CA GLU A 323 -5.00 -10.27 29.65
C GLU A 323 -5.00 -8.93 28.90
N ILE A 324 -6.14 -8.56 28.31
CA ILE A 324 -6.31 -7.26 27.69
C ILE A 324 -6.56 -6.24 28.82
N PRO A 325 -5.71 -5.21 28.98
CA PRO A 325 -5.93 -4.19 30.01
C PRO A 325 -7.21 -3.40 29.75
N THR A 326 -7.97 -3.14 30.80
CA THR A 326 -9.22 -2.35 30.72
C THR A 326 -8.97 -0.84 30.54
N SER A 327 -7.73 -0.39 30.76
CA SER A 327 -7.33 1.01 30.61
C SER A 327 -5.89 1.13 30.16
N VAL A 328 -5.63 2.11 29.30
CA VAL A 328 -4.28 2.51 28.89
C VAL A 328 -3.96 3.85 29.54
N LYS A 329 -2.87 3.92 30.29
CA LYS A 329 -2.34 5.19 30.82
C LYS A 329 -1.43 5.81 29.75
N SER A 330 -1.87 6.93 29.18
CA SER A 330 -1.09 7.70 28.22
C SER A 330 -1.02 9.17 28.67
N SER A 331 0.15 9.79 28.62
CA SER A 331 0.29 11.23 28.77
C SER A 331 0.35 11.87 27.38
N LEU A 332 -0.76 12.45 26.94
CA LEU A 332 -0.83 13.19 25.70
C LEU A 332 -0.48 14.67 25.99
N THR A 333 0.80 15.00 26.01
CA THR A 333 1.29 16.32 26.38
C THR A 333 1.60 17.25 25.19
N ILE A 334 1.69 16.72 23.97
CA ILE A 334 2.10 17.47 22.79
C ILE A 334 1.04 17.31 21.70
N GLN A 335 0.47 18.45 21.26
CA GLN A 335 -0.33 18.52 20.03
C GLN A 335 0.59 18.99 18.90
N GLY A 336 0.83 18.12 17.94
CA GLY A 336 1.58 18.41 16.73
C GLY A 336 0.75 19.08 15.64
N ASP A 337 1.39 19.43 14.53
CA ASP A 337 0.70 19.97 13.35
C ASP A 337 -0.29 18.98 12.74
N VAL A 338 0.00 17.66 12.86
CA VAL A 338 -0.89 16.59 12.41
C VAL A 338 -2.19 16.57 13.22
N ASP A 339 -2.11 16.70 14.55
CA ASP A 339 -3.30 16.73 15.42
C ASP A 339 -4.17 17.93 15.12
N ARG A 340 -3.54 19.09 14.86
CA ARG A 340 -4.24 20.31 14.45
C ARG A 340 -4.93 20.13 13.09
N ALA A 341 -4.24 19.55 12.11
CA ALA A 341 -4.78 19.29 10.79
C ALA A 341 -6.00 18.35 10.88
N ASN A 342 -5.89 17.24 11.61
CA ASN A 342 -6.98 16.29 11.84
C ASN A 342 -8.17 16.94 12.56
N LYS A 343 -7.91 17.77 13.58
CA LYS A 343 -8.96 18.50 14.30
C LYS A 343 -9.74 19.43 13.38
N LEU A 344 -9.05 20.19 12.53
CA LEU A 344 -9.71 21.10 11.58
C LEU A 344 -10.48 20.33 10.51
N GLN A 345 -9.94 19.23 10.03
CA GLN A 345 -10.62 18.33 9.08
C GLN A 345 -11.92 17.78 9.70
N ASN A 346 -11.87 17.27 10.93
CA ASN A 346 -13.05 16.77 11.64
C ASN A 346 -14.11 17.86 11.84
N ILE A 347 -13.71 19.09 12.24
CA ILE A 347 -14.65 20.22 12.40
C ILE A 347 -15.41 20.52 11.11
N ILE A 348 -14.71 20.48 9.96
CA ILE A 348 -15.35 20.74 8.66
C ILE A 348 -16.17 19.53 8.21
N SER A 349 -15.71 18.30 8.44
CA SER A 349 -16.51 17.10 8.17
C SER A 349 -17.82 17.10 8.96
N GLU A 350 -17.79 17.40 10.26
CA GLU A 350 -18.99 17.52 11.10
C GLU A 350 -19.95 18.62 10.59
N GLN A 351 -19.41 19.76 10.14
CA GLN A 351 -20.22 20.82 9.54
C GLN A 351 -20.92 20.32 8.26
N LEU A 352 -20.18 19.67 7.36
CA LEU A 352 -20.73 19.15 6.10
C LEU A 352 -21.76 18.06 6.34
N ILE A 353 -21.51 17.13 7.27
CA ILE A 353 -22.47 16.09 7.67
C ILE A 353 -23.75 16.74 8.22
N GLY A 354 -23.61 17.77 9.07
CA GLY A 354 -24.74 18.56 9.59
C GLY A 354 -25.54 19.29 8.50
N GLN A 355 -24.95 19.51 7.33
CA GLN A 355 -25.60 20.09 6.13
C GLN A 355 -26.12 19.03 5.15
N GLY A 356 -26.06 17.75 5.52
CA GLY A 356 -26.56 16.62 4.74
C GLY A 356 -25.61 16.06 3.69
N PHE A 357 -24.31 16.37 3.79
CA PHE A 357 -23.29 15.73 2.95
C PHE A 357 -22.91 14.36 3.50
N ASN A 358 -22.57 13.45 2.59
CA ASN A 358 -21.99 12.15 2.88
C ASN A 358 -20.52 12.15 2.52
N GLU A 359 -19.67 11.65 3.42
CA GLU A 359 -18.27 11.45 3.14
C GLU A 359 -18.08 10.28 2.19
N ILE A 360 -17.22 10.45 1.18
CA ILE A 360 -16.82 9.38 0.26
C ILE A 360 -15.32 9.19 0.35
N LEU A 361 -14.87 8.00 0.00
CA LEU A 361 -13.46 7.63 -0.06
C LEU A 361 -13.20 6.87 -1.35
N ASN A 362 -12.51 7.51 -2.29
CA ASN A 362 -12.15 6.93 -3.56
C ASN A 362 -10.68 6.50 -3.60
N ASN A 363 -10.37 5.54 -4.47
CA ASN A 363 -9.00 5.08 -4.68
C ASN A 363 -8.13 6.24 -5.20
N SER A 364 -6.89 6.33 -4.70
CA SER A 364 -5.89 7.24 -5.25
C SER A 364 -5.36 6.79 -6.62
N LEU A 365 -5.46 5.50 -6.93
CA LEU A 365 -5.15 4.95 -8.25
C LEU A 365 -6.34 5.13 -9.19
N THR A 366 -6.06 5.56 -10.42
CA THR A 366 -7.08 5.89 -11.42
C THR A 366 -6.60 5.62 -12.84
N LYS A 367 -7.48 5.90 -13.82
CA LYS A 367 -7.24 5.69 -15.24
C LYS A 367 -6.44 6.84 -15.83
N GLU A 368 -5.34 6.55 -16.53
CA GLU A 368 -4.61 7.54 -17.31
C GLU A 368 -5.48 8.21 -18.38
N ALA A 369 -6.48 7.48 -18.89
CA ALA A 369 -7.37 7.97 -19.93
C ALA A 369 -8.14 9.24 -19.53
N TYR A 370 -8.43 9.46 -18.26
CA TYR A 370 -9.14 10.65 -17.77
C TYR A 370 -8.36 11.96 -17.98
N TYR A 371 -7.05 11.89 -18.10
CA TYR A 371 -6.17 13.07 -18.20
C TYR A 371 -5.73 13.41 -19.64
N LYS A 372 -6.13 12.59 -20.64
CA LYS A 372 -5.64 12.75 -22.02
C LYS A 372 -6.08 14.03 -22.71
N GLU A 373 -7.26 14.53 -22.35
CA GLU A 373 -7.87 15.71 -22.99
C GLU A 373 -7.78 16.96 -22.10
N LEU A 374 -7.19 16.84 -20.90
CA LEU A 374 -7.02 17.97 -20.01
C LEU A 374 -5.71 18.70 -20.32
N THR A 375 -5.77 20.02 -20.40
CA THR A 375 -4.61 20.87 -20.68
C THR A 375 -3.92 21.35 -19.42
N ASP A 376 -4.67 21.50 -18.32
CA ASP A 376 -4.14 21.92 -17.03
C ASP A 376 -3.37 20.79 -16.35
N GLU A 377 -3.81 19.55 -16.56
CA GLU A 377 -3.24 18.33 -16.02
C GLU A 377 -2.49 17.58 -17.14
N THR A 378 -1.20 17.82 -17.29
CA THR A 378 -0.43 17.22 -18.39
C THR A 378 -0.09 15.77 -18.12
N ALA A 379 -0.11 14.94 -19.17
CA ALA A 379 0.30 13.54 -19.11
C ALA A 379 1.73 13.35 -18.55
N ASP A 380 2.59 14.35 -18.73
CA ASP A 380 3.98 14.34 -18.24
C ASP A 380 4.09 14.57 -16.72
N SER A 381 3.07 15.14 -16.09
CA SER A 381 2.99 15.35 -14.64
C SER A 381 2.32 14.20 -13.89
N LEU A 382 1.87 13.14 -14.57
CA LEU A 382 1.28 11.96 -13.97
C LEU A 382 2.32 11.11 -13.20
N VAL A 383 1.93 10.68 -12.02
CA VAL A 383 2.68 9.67 -11.25
C VAL A 383 2.22 8.28 -11.70
N ARG A 384 3.06 7.57 -12.44
CA ARG A 384 2.74 6.25 -12.99
C ARG A 384 3.17 5.13 -12.06
N VAL A 385 2.33 4.11 -11.94
CA VAL A 385 2.65 2.87 -11.20
C VAL A 385 3.50 1.97 -12.09
N LEU A 386 4.59 1.43 -11.54
CA LEU A 386 5.53 0.59 -12.29
C LEU A 386 4.88 -0.73 -12.75
N ASN A 387 4.12 -1.38 -11.87
CA ASN A 387 3.45 -2.65 -12.14
C ASN A 387 1.98 -2.57 -11.71
N PRO A 388 1.10 -1.89 -12.48
CA PRO A 388 -0.29 -1.76 -12.11
C PRO A 388 -1.03 -3.10 -12.23
N LEU A 389 -2.00 -3.33 -11.33
CA LEU A 389 -2.85 -4.53 -11.38
C LEU A 389 -3.77 -4.55 -12.63
N SER A 390 -4.13 -3.37 -13.13
CA SER A 390 -4.91 -3.19 -14.35
C SER A 390 -4.62 -1.81 -14.97
N SER A 391 -5.01 -1.60 -16.21
CA SER A 391 -4.97 -0.29 -16.89
C SER A 391 -5.80 0.78 -16.17
N ASP A 392 -6.83 0.37 -15.44
CA ASP A 392 -7.71 1.25 -14.68
C ASP A 392 -7.09 1.79 -13.39
N LEU A 393 -5.94 1.24 -12.98
CA LEU A 393 -5.19 1.61 -11.79
C LEU A 393 -3.74 1.98 -12.13
N GLY A 394 -3.53 2.56 -13.31
CA GLY A 394 -2.19 2.82 -13.87
C GLY A 394 -1.47 4.04 -13.33
N VAL A 395 -2.20 5.01 -12.78
CA VAL A 395 -1.66 6.30 -12.34
C VAL A 395 -2.27 6.76 -11.01
N LEU A 396 -1.56 7.63 -10.29
CA LEU A 396 -2.13 8.34 -9.15
C LEU A 396 -2.90 9.57 -9.61
N ARG A 397 -4.02 9.84 -8.95
CA ARG A 397 -4.94 10.95 -9.28
C ARG A 397 -4.31 12.32 -9.09
N GLN A 398 -4.52 13.22 -10.05
CA GLN A 398 -4.13 14.64 -9.97
C GLN A 398 -5.27 15.52 -9.44
N THR A 399 -6.50 15.04 -9.50
CA THR A 399 -7.70 15.72 -8.99
C THR A 399 -8.67 14.70 -8.38
N LEU A 400 -9.55 15.15 -7.50
CA LEU A 400 -10.61 14.33 -6.90
C LEU A 400 -11.83 14.14 -7.83
N VAL A 401 -11.92 14.91 -8.91
CA VAL A 401 -13.10 15.00 -9.79
C VAL A 401 -13.54 13.63 -10.28
N PHE A 402 -12.63 12.83 -10.85
CA PHE A 402 -13.00 11.58 -11.53
C PHE A 402 -13.50 10.51 -10.55
N GLY A 403 -12.86 10.36 -9.40
CA GLY A 403 -13.34 9.44 -8.36
C GLY A 403 -14.74 9.83 -7.84
N GLY A 404 -14.98 11.13 -7.66
CA GLY A 404 -16.29 11.65 -7.31
C GLY A 404 -17.34 11.43 -8.41
N LEU A 405 -16.99 11.64 -9.69
CA LEU A 405 -17.88 11.36 -10.82
C LEU A 405 -18.21 9.87 -10.95
N GLU A 406 -17.24 8.96 -10.73
CA GLU A 406 -17.50 7.51 -10.67
C GLU A 406 -18.50 7.18 -9.54
N THR A 407 -18.36 7.82 -8.38
CA THR A 407 -19.30 7.67 -7.26
C THR A 407 -20.68 8.22 -7.60
N VAL A 408 -20.76 9.38 -8.26
CA VAL A 408 -22.03 9.94 -8.75
C VAL A 408 -22.70 8.99 -9.74
N LEU A 409 -21.96 8.50 -10.73
CA LEU A 409 -22.46 7.54 -11.73
C LEU A 409 -23.00 6.27 -11.07
N HIS A 410 -22.24 5.74 -10.11
CA HIS A 410 -22.65 4.55 -9.35
C HIS A 410 -24.03 4.74 -8.67
N ASN A 411 -24.26 5.90 -8.06
CA ASN A 411 -25.51 6.22 -7.37
C ASN A 411 -26.64 6.54 -8.35
N VAL A 412 -26.38 7.33 -9.39
CA VAL A 412 -27.37 7.67 -10.45
C VAL A 412 -27.91 6.40 -11.11
N ASN A 413 -27.06 5.43 -11.41
CA ASN A 413 -27.44 4.13 -11.95
C ASN A 413 -28.37 3.35 -11.01
N ARG A 414 -28.38 3.69 -9.72
CA ARG A 414 -29.28 3.15 -8.68
C ARG A 414 -30.46 4.06 -8.37
N LYS A 415 -30.71 5.04 -9.23
CA LYS A 415 -31.79 6.01 -9.10
C LYS A 415 -31.67 6.99 -7.91
N GLN A 416 -30.47 7.10 -7.35
CA GLN A 416 -30.13 8.10 -6.34
C GLN A 416 -29.48 9.29 -7.04
N THR A 417 -30.26 10.32 -7.34
CA THR A 417 -29.78 11.47 -8.11
C THR A 417 -29.54 12.72 -7.28
N ASN A 418 -30.08 12.80 -6.04
CA ASN A 418 -29.96 13.95 -5.17
C ASN A 418 -28.77 13.72 -4.21
N LEU A 419 -27.58 14.06 -4.66
CA LEU A 419 -26.35 13.72 -3.94
C LEU A 419 -25.68 14.98 -3.39
N ARG A 420 -25.18 14.86 -2.15
CA ARG A 420 -24.27 15.80 -1.50
C ARG A 420 -23.10 15.00 -0.95
N LEU A 421 -21.96 15.11 -1.61
CA LEU A 421 -20.80 14.29 -1.31
C LEU A 421 -19.60 15.18 -1.01
N PHE A 422 -18.72 14.70 -0.15
CA PHE A 422 -17.41 15.32 0.06
C PHE A 422 -16.32 14.27 0.28
N GLU A 423 -15.09 14.64 -0.07
CA GLU A 423 -13.90 13.81 0.13
C GLU A 423 -12.71 14.69 0.51
N PHE A 424 -12.04 14.34 1.60
CA PHE A 424 -10.65 14.75 1.84
C PHE A 424 -9.73 13.72 1.20
N GLY A 425 -8.94 14.13 0.23
CA GLY A 425 -8.08 13.20 -0.50
C GLY A 425 -6.80 13.84 -1.02
N ASN A 426 -5.76 13.02 -1.16
CA ASN A 426 -4.50 13.47 -1.71
C ASN A 426 -4.52 13.42 -3.24
N CYS A 427 -3.93 14.45 -3.84
CA CYS A 427 -3.65 14.58 -5.26
C CYS A 427 -2.13 14.58 -5.48
N TYR A 428 -1.69 14.00 -6.58
CA TYR A 428 -0.27 13.68 -6.80
C TYR A 428 0.21 14.22 -8.14
N HIS A 429 1.40 14.85 -8.13
CA HIS A 429 2.02 15.38 -9.34
C HIS A 429 3.49 15.01 -9.41
N TYR A 430 3.97 14.79 -10.62
CA TYR A 430 5.37 14.53 -10.94
C TYR A 430 5.98 15.71 -11.69
N ASN A 431 7.18 16.12 -11.29
CA ASN A 431 7.93 17.19 -11.97
C ASN A 431 9.35 16.73 -12.29
N ALA A 432 9.59 16.38 -13.56
CA ALA A 432 10.87 15.88 -14.03
C ALA A 432 12.04 16.86 -13.77
N SER A 433 11.80 18.18 -13.75
CA SER A 433 12.85 19.17 -13.53
C SER A 433 13.44 19.15 -12.11
N LYS A 434 12.72 18.51 -11.16
CA LYS A 434 13.15 18.37 -9.76
C LYS A 434 13.88 17.05 -9.48
N ARG A 435 14.22 16.25 -10.49
CA ARG A 435 14.96 15.00 -10.31
C ARG A 435 16.30 15.26 -9.61
N ASN A 436 16.53 14.51 -8.54
CA ASN A 436 17.76 14.56 -7.76
C ASN A 436 18.14 13.15 -7.31
N PRO A 437 19.31 12.60 -7.71
CA PRO A 437 19.74 11.26 -7.30
C PRO A 437 19.85 11.06 -5.79
N GLU A 438 20.21 12.13 -5.06
CA GLU A 438 20.34 12.09 -3.59
C GLU A 438 18.97 12.18 -2.89
N LYS A 439 17.93 12.66 -3.60
CA LYS A 439 16.56 12.83 -3.09
C LYS A 439 15.56 12.26 -4.07
N PRO A 440 15.38 10.93 -4.11
CA PRO A 440 14.53 10.27 -5.11
C PRO A 440 13.08 10.75 -5.14
N LEU A 441 12.56 11.25 -3.99
CA LEU A 441 11.18 11.75 -3.88
C LEU A 441 11.02 13.23 -4.24
N ALA A 442 12.11 13.97 -4.52
CA ALA A 442 12.02 15.39 -4.85
C ALA A 442 11.14 15.74 -6.06
N PRO A 443 11.02 14.88 -7.11
CA PRO A 443 10.12 15.14 -8.23
C PRO A 443 8.63 15.01 -7.92
N TYR A 444 8.28 14.38 -6.80
CA TYR A 444 6.88 14.07 -6.47
C TYR A 444 6.32 15.09 -5.49
N THR A 445 5.09 15.52 -5.72
CA THR A 445 4.31 16.34 -4.79
C THR A 445 3.03 15.61 -4.43
N GLU A 446 2.65 15.73 -3.15
CA GLU A 446 1.42 15.19 -2.59
C GLU A 446 0.73 16.30 -1.83
N GLU A 447 -0.50 16.63 -2.22
CA GLU A 447 -1.28 17.71 -1.64
C GLU A 447 -2.69 17.23 -1.33
N CYS A 448 -3.15 17.49 -0.11
CA CYS A 448 -4.51 17.18 0.31
C CYS A 448 -5.45 18.24 -0.23
N HIS A 449 -6.56 17.80 -0.82
CA HIS A 449 -7.67 18.61 -1.29
C HIS A 449 -8.96 18.21 -0.58
N LEU A 450 -9.94 19.12 -0.53
CA LEU A 450 -11.32 18.84 -0.15
C LEU A 450 -12.20 19.06 -1.38
N GLY A 451 -12.77 17.98 -1.90
CA GLY A 451 -13.75 18.01 -2.97
C GLY A 451 -15.18 17.99 -2.43
N LEU A 452 -16.08 18.77 -3.02
CA LEU A 452 -17.52 18.72 -2.77
C LEU A 452 -18.26 18.52 -4.07
N TRP A 453 -19.25 17.62 -4.10
CA TRP A 453 -20.13 17.37 -5.24
C TRP A 453 -21.57 17.52 -4.83
N LEU A 454 -22.35 18.26 -5.64
CA LEU A 454 -23.80 18.40 -5.53
C LEU A 454 -24.48 18.00 -6.82
N THR A 455 -25.56 17.25 -6.74
CA THR A 455 -26.40 16.85 -7.90
C THR A 455 -27.87 16.87 -7.55
N GLY A 456 -28.72 16.93 -8.58
CA GLY A 456 -30.16 16.74 -8.45
C GLY A 456 -30.87 17.86 -7.70
N LYS A 457 -31.73 17.48 -6.75
CA LYS A 457 -32.59 18.42 -6.01
C LYS A 457 -31.95 18.80 -4.67
N ARG A 458 -32.04 20.07 -4.33
CA ARG A 458 -31.76 20.60 -3.00
C ARG A 458 -32.89 20.26 -2.04
N VAL A 459 -34.13 20.41 -2.49
CA VAL A 459 -35.34 20.08 -1.74
C VAL A 459 -36.29 19.29 -2.64
N GLU A 460 -36.74 18.14 -2.18
CA GLU A 460 -37.79 17.39 -2.85
C GLU A 460 -39.15 18.01 -2.55
N GLY A 461 -40.00 18.06 -3.57
CA GLY A 461 -41.33 18.61 -3.47
C GLY A 461 -42.18 17.88 -2.43
N SER A 462 -42.91 18.66 -1.64
CA SER A 462 -43.88 18.18 -0.66
C SER A 462 -45.12 19.10 -0.66
N TRP A 463 -46.11 18.77 0.17
CA TRP A 463 -47.26 19.64 0.32
C TRP A 463 -46.92 21.04 0.85
N ALA A 464 -45.81 21.18 1.57
CA ALA A 464 -45.37 22.42 2.20
C ALA A 464 -44.26 23.15 1.39
N HIS A 465 -43.63 22.49 0.45
CA HIS A 465 -42.45 23.02 -0.27
C HIS A 465 -42.48 22.60 -1.74
N PRO A 466 -42.23 23.51 -2.70
CA PRO A 466 -41.99 23.14 -4.08
C PRO A 466 -40.66 22.44 -4.25
N ASP A 467 -40.51 21.72 -5.36
CA ASP A 467 -39.18 21.21 -5.77
C ASP A 467 -38.19 22.35 -5.96
N GLU A 468 -36.99 22.18 -5.43
CA GLU A 468 -35.87 23.10 -5.64
C GLU A 468 -34.62 22.32 -6.11
N ASN A 469 -34.09 22.69 -7.24
CA ASN A 469 -32.86 22.07 -7.74
C ASN A 469 -31.62 22.60 -7.01
N SER A 470 -30.61 21.76 -6.87
CA SER A 470 -29.27 22.19 -6.43
C SER A 470 -28.70 23.21 -7.43
N SER A 471 -27.83 24.06 -6.96
CA SER A 471 -27.26 25.13 -7.77
C SER A 471 -25.80 25.45 -7.37
N VAL A 472 -25.11 26.16 -8.26
CA VAL A 472 -23.78 26.69 -7.95
C VAL A 472 -23.80 27.64 -6.76
N TYR A 473 -24.93 28.31 -6.50
CA TYR A 473 -25.08 29.22 -5.35
C TYR A 473 -25.13 28.46 -4.03
N GLU A 474 -25.79 27.29 -4.01
CA GLU A 474 -25.79 26.40 -2.85
C GLU A 474 -24.37 25.90 -2.57
N LEU A 475 -23.64 25.43 -3.60
CA LEU A 475 -22.26 25.00 -3.48
C LEU A 475 -21.38 26.13 -2.95
N LYS A 476 -21.51 27.34 -3.51
CA LYS A 476 -20.80 28.53 -3.05
C LYS A 476 -21.08 28.86 -1.59
N ALA A 477 -22.34 28.76 -1.14
CA ALA A 477 -22.70 29.01 0.25
C ALA A 477 -22.01 28.03 1.21
N ASN A 478 -21.96 26.72 0.84
CA ASN A 478 -21.25 25.72 1.62
C ASN A 478 -19.74 26.02 1.70
N VAL A 479 -19.10 26.34 0.57
CA VAL A 479 -17.68 26.69 0.52
C VAL A 479 -17.37 27.94 1.36
N TRP A 480 -18.21 29.00 1.25
CA TRP A 480 -18.04 30.22 2.05
C TRP A 480 -18.21 29.92 3.55
N GLY A 481 -19.16 29.04 3.90
CA GLY A 481 -19.37 28.56 5.27
C GLY A 481 -18.13 27.82 5.82
N ILE A 482 -17.47 27.02 5.00
CA ILE A 482 -16.20 26.35 5.37
C ILE A 482 -15.10 27.37 5.63
N LEU A 483 -14.89 28.33 4.71
CA LEU A 483 -13.88 29.35 4.84
C LEU A 483 -14.11 30.21 6.10
N GLN A 484 -15.37 30.60 6.35
CA GLN A 484 -15.77 31.36 7.53
C GLN A 484 -15.52 30.55 8.81
N ARG A 485 -15.85 29.26 8.85
CA ARG A 485 -15.61 28.36 9.98
C ARG A 485 -14.14 28.25 10.34
N LEU A 486 -13.28 28.29 9.32
CA LEU A 486 -11.82 28.28 9.46
C LEU A 486 -11.24 29.66 9.82
N GLY A 487 -12.07 30.71 9.92
CA GLY A 487 -11.61 32.08 10.19
C GLY A 487 -10.93 32.76 9.00
N VAL A 488 -11.20 32.28 7.78
CA VAL A 488 -10.64 32.88 6.55
C VAL A 488 -11.49 34.05 6.10
N GLU A 489 -10.88 35.21 5.98
CA GLU A 489 -11.55 36.43 5.52
C GLU A 489 -11.44 36.54 3.98
N LEU A 490 -12.59 36.43 3.29
CA LEU A 490 -12.66 36.50 1.83
C LEU A 490 -12.07 37.82 1.25
N ARG A 491 -12.08 38.92 2.01
CA ARG A 491 -11.47 40.19 1.58
C ARG A 491 -9.94 40.11 1.35
N GLU A 492 -9.28 39.08 1.87
CA GLU A 492 -7.85 38.84 1.62
C GLU A 492 -7.58 38.15 0.27
N PHE A 493 -8.61 37.74 -0.39
CA PHE A 493 -8.55 37.02 -1.66
C PHE A 493 -9.21 37.82 -2.80
N LYS A 494 -8.82 37.48 -4.01
CA LYS A 494 -9.49 37.89 -5.23
C LYS A 494 -10.42 36.76 -5.67
N VAL A 495 -11.67 37.08 -5.93
CA VAL A 495 -12.63 36.18 -6.58
C VAL A 495 -12.75 36.62 -8.03
N ALA A 496 -12.54 35.70 -8.96
CA ALA A 496 -12.60 35.93 -10.40
C ALA A 496 -13.07 34.68 -11.12
N ASP A 497 -13.29 34.78 -12.42
CA ASP A 497 -13.57 33.59 -13.24
C ASP A 497 -12.44 32.57 -13.12
N GLY A 498 -12.82 31.30 -12.97
CA GLY A 498 -11.89 30.18 -12.95
C GLY A 498 -11.32 29.92 -14.37
N LYS A 499 -10.22 29.18 -14.38
CA LYS A 499 -9.52 28.89 -15.65
C LYS A 499 -9.38 27.39 -15.93
N SER A 500 -9.65 26.54 -14.93
CA SER A 500 -9.52 25.10 -15.10
C SER A 500 -10.46 24.56 -16.18
N ASP A 501 -9.94 23.71 -17.03
CA ASP A 501 -10.73 23.12 -18.11
C ASP A 501 -11.64 21.96 -17.66
N LEU A 502 -11.66 21.65 -16.37
CA LEU A 502 -12.63 20.76 -15.74
C LEU A 502 -14.06 21.33 -15.76
N PHE A 503 -14.20 22.66 -15.76
CA PHE A 503 -15.49 23.33 -15.61
C PHE A 503 -16.01 23.90 -16.92
N SER A 504 -17.32 23.94 -17.06
CA SER A 504 -18.01 24.72 -18.09
C SER A 504 -18.07 26.20 -17.71
N LYS A 505 -18.26 26.47 -16.42
CA LYS A 505 -18.17 27.81 -15.78
C LYS A 505 -17.70 27.61 -14.35
N SER A 506 -16.73 28.41 -13.90
CA SER A 506 -16.23 28.37 -12.53
C SER A 506 -15.86 29.74 -11.99
N LEU A 507 -15.77 29.81 -10.66
CA LEU A 507 -15.20 30.91 -9.91
C LEU A 507 -13.95 30.40 -9.18
N ALA A 508 -12.88 31.16 -9.20
CA ALA A 508 -11.64 30.90 -8.48
C ALA A 508 -11.40 31.92 -7.37
N VAL A 509 -11.00 31.43 -6.20
CA VAL A 509 -10.55 32.23 -5.06
C VAL A 509 -9.03 32.17 -5.00
N THR A 510 -8.37 33.29 -5.30
CA THR A 510 -6.92 33.36 -5.45
C THR A 510 -6.29 34.38 -4.48
N ASP A 511 -5.04 34.16 -4.10
CA ASP A 511 -4.27 35.16 -3.39
C ASP A 511 -3.69 36.24 -4.37
N ARG A 512 -2.96 37.19 -3.80
CA ARG A 512 -2.32 38.29 -4.58
C ARG A 512 -1.27 37.77 -5.57
N ASN A 513 -0.75 36.55 -5.35
CA ASN A 513 0.25 35.92 -6.21
C ASN A 513 -0.39 35.03 -7.27
N GLY A 514 -1.73 34.96 -7.35
CA GLY A 514 -2.48 34.15 -8.31
C GLY A 514 -2.58 32.67 -7.93
N ARG A 515 -2.19 32.25 -6.70
CA ARG A 515 -2.38 30.87 -6.27
C ARG A 515 -3.85 30.61 -5.98
N VAL A 516 -4.39 29.54 -6.55
CA VAL A 516 -5.78 29.13 -6.39
C VAL A 516 -5.93 28.36 -5.08
N TYR A 517 -6.84 28.81 -4.22
CA TYR A 517 -7.20 28.18 -2.95
C TYR A 517 -8.50 27.40 -3.05
N VAL A 518 -9.40 27.90 -3.89
CA VAL A 518 -10.68 27.27 -4.17
C VAL A 518 -11.01 27.52 -5.63
N GLU A 519 -11.50 26.49 -6.32
CA GLU A 519 -12.22 26.65 -7.58
C GLU A 519 -13.54 25.88 -7.49
N LEU A 520 -14.63 26.51 -7.91
CA LEU A 520 -15.96 25.92 -7.82
C LEU A 520 -16.80 26.30 -9.04
N GLY A 521 -17.65 25.38 -9.47
CA GLY A 521 -18.49 25.62 -10.63
C GLY A 521 -19.28 24.40 -11.10
N VAL A 522 -19.62 24.40 -12.37
CA VAL A 522 -20.33 23.31 -13.03
C VAL A 522 -19.33 22.50 -13.86
N LEU A 523 -19.21 21.21 -13.59
CA LEU A 523 -18.32 20.33 -14.34
C LEU A 523 -18.76 20.20 -15.81
N LYS A 524 -17.80 20.06 -16.71
CA LYS A 524 -18.09 19.74 -18.11
C LYS A 524 -18.66 18.33 -18.22
N LYS A 525 -19.76 18.17 -18.92
CA LYS A 525 -20.36 16.86 -19.20
C LYS A 525 -19.43 15.93 -19.98
N ALA A 526 -18.52 16.49 -20.77
CA ALA A 526 -17.54 15.74 -21.55
C ALA A 526 -16.54 14.93 -20.71
N LEU A 527 -16.33 15.29 -19.41
CA LEU A 527 -15.41 14.55 -18.52
C LEU A 527 -15.88 13.12 -18.24
N MET A 528 -17.20 12.91 -18.16
CA MET A 528 -17.84 11.61 -17.98
C MET A 528 -19.26 11.67 -18.55
N PRO A 529 -19.41 11.44 -19.87
CA PRO A 529 -20.69 11.59 -20.57
C PRO A 529 -21.82 10.72 -20.04
N GLU A 530 -21.49 9.60 -19.39
CA GLU A 530 -22.42 8.66 -18.79
C GLU A 530 -23.14 9.24 -17.55
N VAL A 531 -22.59 10.28 -16.94
CA VAL A 531 -23.26 11.03 -15.86
C VAL A 531 -24.25 12.00 -16.49
N GLU A 532 -25.53 11.63 -16.50
CA GLU A 532 -26.59 12.41 -17.17
C GLU A 532 -27.04 13.63 -16.35
N VAL A 533 -26.78 13.65 -15.04
CA VAL A 533 -27.14 14.75 -14.14
C VAL A 533 -26.10 15.87 -14.20
N GLU A 534 -26.55 17.11 -13.98
CA GLU A 534 -25.61 18.24 -13.79
C GLU A 534 -24.89 18.08 -12.45
N VAL A 535 -23.56 18.26 -12.47
CA VAL A 535 -22.71 18.12 -11.29
C VAL A 535 -22.06 19.47 -10.97
N PHE A 536 -22.37 20.00 -9.80
CA PHE A 536 -21.70 21.14 -9.22
C PHE A 536 -20.54 20.63 -8.35
N TYR A 537 -19.34 21.14 -8.59
CA TYR A 537 -18.12 20.70 -7.92
C TYR A 537 -17.34 21.88 -7.35
N ALA A 538 -16.78 21.69 -6.17
CA ALA A 538 -15.78 22.58 -5.58
C ALA A 538 -14.54 21.83 -5.20
N ASP A 539 -13.39 22.40 -5.55
CA ASP A 539 -12.08 21.98 -5.11
C ASP A 539 -11.48 23.00 -4.16
N ILE A 540 -11.11 22.58 -2.98
CA ILE A 540 -10.42 23.39 -1.98
C ILE A 540 -9.02 22.79 -1.79
N ALA A 541 -7.98 23.53 -2.17
CA ALA A 541 -6.58 23.16 -1.96
C ALA A 541 -6.25 23.17 -0.46
N TRP A 542 -6.63 22.08 0.24
CA TRP A 542 -6.61 21.99 1.70
C TRP A 542 -5.22 22.21 2.28
N THR A 543 -4.21 21.53 1.74
CA THR A 543 -2.81 21.71 2.16
C THR A 543 -2.36 23.18 2.07
N LEU A 544 -2.73 23.86 0.98
CA LEU A 544 -2.39 25.27 0.77
C LEU A 544 -3.14 26.17 1.73
N LEU A 545 -4.41 25.90 1.98
CA LEU A 545 -5.27 26.63 2.90
C LEU A 545 -4.75 26.50 4.34
N MET A 546 -4.39 25.29 4.78
CA MET A 546 -3.85 25.05 6.13
C MET A 546 -2.55 25.84 6.39
N LYS A 547 -1.69 25.99 5.41
CA LYS A 547 -0.45 26.79 5.51
C LYS A 547 -0.75 28.28 5.72
N LYS A 548 -1.90 28.77 5.24
CA LYS A 548 -2.31 30.17 5.38
C LYS A 548 -3.01 30.45 6.71
N LEU A 549 -3.65 29.43 7.32
CA LEU A 549 -4.35 29.59 8.57
C LEU A 549 -3.39 30.02 9.68
N ARG A 550 -3.58 31.21 10.21
CA ARG A 550 -2.88 31.68 11.40
C ARG A 550 -3.35 30.84 12.61
N LYS A 551 -2.50 30.73 13.63
CA LYS A 551 -2.95 30.33 14.97
C LYS A 551 -3.86 31.47 15.46
N GLY A 552 -5.15 31.38 15.13
CA GLY A 552 -6.11 32.41 15.44
C GLY A 552 -6.46 32.35 16.91
N ASP A 553 -6.28 33.46 17.61
CA ASP A 553 -6.93 33.66 18.89
C ASP A 553 -8.43 33.88 18.61
N VAL A 554 -9.26 33.03 19.18
CA VAL A 554 -10.71 33.22 19.16
C VAL A 554 -10.98 34.48 20.02
N SER A 555 -11.44 35.56 19.38
CA SER A 555 -11.83 36.76 20.08
C SER A 555 -13.34 36.80 20.26
N PHE A 556 -13.79 36.97 21.49
CA PHE A 556 -15.19 37.21 21.80
C PHE A 556 -15.46 38.70 21.62
N ARG A 557 -16.60 39.05 20.99
CA ARG A 557 -17.17 40.40 20.98
C ARG A 557 -18.61 40.31 21.42
N GLU A 558 -19.02 41.22 22.30
CA GLU A 558 -20.44 41.33 22.67
C GLU A 558 -21.29 41.71 21.46
N ILE A 559 -22.48 41.13 21.39
CA ILE A 559 -23.49 41.53 20.40
C ILE A 559 -23.90 42.96 20.68
N SER A 560 -23.97 43.78 19.63
CA SER A 560 -24.36 45.17 19.76
C SER A 560 -25.76 45.29 20.41
N LYS A 561 -25.87 46.16 21.40
CA LYS A 561 -27.13 46.50 22.07
C LYS A 561 -27.99 47.46 21.25
N TYR A 562 -27.44 48.03 20.19
CA TYR A 562 -28.12 49.01 19.36
C TYR A 562 -28.67 48.34 18.09
N PRO A 563 -29.90 48.66 17.67
CA PRO A 563 -30.54 48.06 16.52
C PRO A 563 -29.82 48.45 15.22
N ALA A 564 -29.81 47.51 14.26
CA ALA A 564 -29.40 47.79 12.90
C ALA A 564 -30.56 48.46 12.12
N VAL A 565 -30.19 49.29 11.14
CA VAL A 565 -31.15 49.92 10.23
C VAL A 565 -30.94 49.34 8.82
N SER A 566 -32.03 48.92 8.19
CA SER A 566 -32.01 48.37 6.83
C SER A 566 -32.54 49.39 5.82
N ARG A 567 -31.90 49.49 4.65
CA ARG A 567 -32.31 50.33 3.51
C ARG A 567 -32.19 49.58 2.21
N ASP A 568 -33.23 49.61 1.42
CA ASP A 568 -33.30 48.98 0.11
C ASP A 568 -33.08 50.03 -0.99
N LEU A 569 -32.32 49.66 -2.00
CA LEU A 569 -32.17 50.42 -3.23
C LEU A 569 -32.44 49.53 -4.45
N ALA A 570 -33.22 50.04 -5.37
CA ALA A 570 -33.32 49.47 -6.71
C ALA A 570 -32.35 50.22 -7.65
N LEU A 571 -31.28 49.53 -8.06
CA LEU A 571 -30.20 50.11 -8.86
C LEU A 571 -30.31 49.67 -10.32
N LEU A 572 -30.56 50.59 -11.23
CA LEU A 572 -30.49 50.34 -12.64
C LEU A 572 -29.04 50.48 -13.11
N VAL A 573 -28.47 49.44 -13.67
CA VAL A 573 -27.07 49.38 -14.09
C VAL A 573 -26.92 48.72 -15.44
N ASP A 574 -25.77 48.87 -16.08
CA ASP A 574 -25.44 48.08 -17.30
C ASP A 574 -25.45 46.59 -16.99
N SER A 575 -25.84 45.78 -17.96
CA SER A 575 -25.85 44.30 -17.83
C SER A 575 -24.49 43.71 -17.52
N SER A 576 -23.41 44.39 -17.87
CA SER A 576 -22.02 44.00 -17.55
C SER A 576 -21.59 44.26 -16.10
N VAL A 577 -22.35 45.06 -15.33
CA VAL A 577 -22.00 45.39 -13.93
C VAL A 577 -22.26 44.17 -13.05
N GLU A 578 -21.24 43.74 -12.35
CA GLU A 578 -21.35 42.65 -11.37
C GLU A 578 -21.75 43.19 -10.01
N PHE A 579 -22.49 42.41 -9.22
CA PHE A 579 -22.87 42.75 -7.85
C PHE A 579 -21.65 42.99 -6.94
N ALA A 580 -20.56 42.25 -7.16
CA ALA A 580 -19.31 42.43 -6.42
C ALA A 580 -18.75 43.87 -6.53
N GLN A 581 -18.93 44.53 -7.66
CA GLN A 581 -18.51 45.93 -7.84
C GLN A 581 -19.35 46.89 -6.98
N ILE A 582 -20.67 46.61 -6.90
CA ILE A 582 -21.56 47.41 -6.05
C ILE A 582 -21.18 47.24 -4.57
N GLU A 583 -20.98 46.00 -4.12
CA GLU A 583 -20.56 45.71 -2.76
C GLU A 583 -19.22 46.37 -2.41
N GLN A 584 -18.24 46.28 -3.31
CA GLN A 584 -16.92 46.89 -3.14
C GLN A 584 -16.99 48.38 -2.98
N ILE A 585 -17.76 49.07 -3.83
CA ILE A 585 -17.93 50.51 -3.79
C ILE A 585 -18.67 50.93 -2.50
N ALA A 586 -19.72 50.20 -2.12
CA ALA A 586 -20.48 50.48 -0.91
C ALA A 586 -19.59 50.36 0.34
N ARG A 587 -18.83 49.29 0.46
CA ARG A 587 -17.89 49.05 1.57
C ARG A 587 -16.72 50.06 1.59
N ALA A 588 -16.26 50.49 0.42
CA ALA A 588 -15.25 51.55 0.31
C ALA A 588 -15.82 52.90 0.73
N SER A 589 -17.10 53.16 0.45
CA SER A 589 -17.80 54.39 0.80
C SER A 589 -18.03 54.51 2.31
N GLU A 590 -18.40 53.40 2.97
CA GLU A 590 -18.65 53.38 4.42
C GLU A 590 -18.05 52.12 5.05
N LYS A 591 -17.00 52.29 5.85
CA LYS A 591 -16.21 51.21 6.45
C LYS A 591 -16.63 50.77 7.84
N LYS A 592 -17.33 51.65 8.56
CA LYS A 592 -17.65 51.44 9.99
C LYS A 592 -19.10 51.06 10.22
N LEU A 593 -20.00 51.80 9.60
CA LEU A 593 -21.44 51.65 9.84
C LEU A 593 -22.09 50.59 8.92
N LEU A 594 -21.54 50.36 7.74
CA LEU A 594 -22.08 49.36 6.80
C LEU A 594 -21.68 47.93 7.25
N LYS A 595 -22.63 47.14 7.69
CA LYS A 595 -22.42 45.78 8.17
C LYS A 595 -22.58 44.76 7.05
N SER A 596 -23.64 44.86 6.26
CA SER A 596 -23.89 43.95 5.14
C SER A 596 -24.46 44.65 3.93
N VAL A 597 -24.20 44.06 2.76
CA VAL A 597 -24.79 44.41 1.46
C VAL A 597 -25.32 43.11 0.89
N THR A 598 -26.62 43.04 0.66
CA THR A 598 -27.27 41.79 0.21
C THR A 598 -28.10 42.05 -1.06
N LEU A 599 -27.88 41.25 -2.07
CA LEU A 599 -28.69 41.25 -3.27
C LEU A 599 -29.89 40.32 -3.04
N PHE A 600 -31.11 40.82 -3.17
CA PHE A 600 -32.30 40.04 -2.94
C PHE A 600 -33.21 39.88 -4.16
N ASP A 601 -33.00 40.70 -5.23
CA ASP A 601 -33.69 40.52 -6.50
C ASP A 601 -32.84 41.03 -7.66
N VAL A 602 -32.96 40.34 -8.80
CA VAL A 602 -32.34 40.72 -10.08
C VAL A 602 -33.41 40.70 -11.18
N TYR A 603 -33.70 41.85 -11.74
CA TYR A 603 -34.66 41.94 -12.82
C TYR A 603 -34.00 42.29 -14.14
N GLU A 604 -34.20 41.40 -15.14
CA GLU A 604 -33.81 41.58 -16.54
C GLU A 604 -35.05 41.34 -17.38
N GLY A 605 -35.63 42.37 -17.94
CA GLY A 605 -36.90 42.21 -18.66
C GLY A 605 -37.31 43.37 -19.54
N LYS A 606 -38.44 43.18 -20.26
CA LYS A 606 -38.95 44.08 -21.33
C LYS A 606 -39.25 45.51 -20.85
N ASN A 607 -39.30 45.75 -19.55
CA ASN A 607 -39.60 47.08 -18.98
C ASN A 607 -38.32 47.89 -18.65
N LEU A 608 -37.15 47.42 -19.09
CA LEU A 608 -35.88 48.09 -18.93
C LEU A 608 -35.31 48.49 -20.31
N GLU A 609 -34.47 49.53 -20.30
CA GLU A 609 -33.67 49.89 -21.49
C GLU A 609 -32.80 48.69 -21.92
N ALA A 610 -32.62 48.50 -23.23
CA ALA A 610 -31.78 47.43 -23.77
C ALA A 610 -30.34 47.53 -23.21
N GLY A 611 -29.80 46.39 -22.71
CA GLY A 611 -28.48 46.34 -22.13
C GLY A 611 -28.41 46.80 -20.66
N LYS A 612 -29.56 46.98 -20.00
CA LYS A 612 -29.65 47.32 -18.56
C LYS A 612 -30.29 46.19 -17.77
N LYS A 613 -29.92 46.13 -16.51
CA LYS A 613 -30.54 45.28 -15.47
C LYS A 613 -30.77 46.07 -14.17
N SER A 614 -31.69 45.61 -13.37
CA SER A 614 -32.00 46.19 -12.09
C SER A 614 -31.59 45.25 -10.98
N TYR A 615 -30.76 45.71 -10.06
CA TYR A 615 -30.44 45.03 -8.83
C TYR A 615 -31.22 45.63 -7.65
N ALA A 616 -31.96 44.81 -6.91
CA ALA A 616 -32.54 45.18 -5.65
C ALA A 616 -31.59 44.79 -4.51
N VAL A 617 -31.00 45.79 -3.88
CA VAL A 617 -29.90 45.64 -2.91
C VAL A 617 -30.31 46.20 -1.57
N ASN A 618 -30.13 45.38 -0.53
CA ASN A 618 -30.31 45.75 0.85
C ASN A 618 -28.97 46.15 1.48
N PHE A 619 -28.95 47.28 2.17
CA PHE A 619 -27.82 47.81 2.96
C PHE A 619 -28.18 47.81 4.43
N THR A 620 -27.50 47.01 5.25
CA THR A 620 -27.66 46.98 6.70
C THR A 620 -26.60 47.87 7.37
N LEU A 621 -27.07 48.87 8.08
CA LEU A 621 -26.23 49.84 8.78
C LEU A 621 -26.39 49.68 10.28
N GLN A 622 -25.29 49.76 11.04
CA GLN A 622 -25.31 49.70 12.52
C GLN A 622 -24.13 50.44 13.11
N ASP A 623 -24.41 51.25 14.12
CA ASP A 623 -23.42 51.84 15.01
C ASP A 623 -23.34 50.99 16.29
N GLU A 624 -22.17 50.49 16.65
CA GLU A 624 -21.95 49.66 17.85
C GLU A 624 -22.00 50.45 19.15
N THR A 625 -21.98 51.79 19.08
CA THR A 625 -21.87 52.66 20.23
C THR A 625 -23.14 53.44 20.56
N LYS A 626 -24.08 53.57 19.60
CA LYS A 626 -25.34 54.30 19.73
C LYS A 626 -26.37 53.92 18.70
N THR A 627 -27.65 54.20 18.96
CA THR A 627 -28.74 54.08 17.99
C THR A 627 -28.54 55.11 16.87
N MET A 628 -28.62 54.63 15.60
CA MET A 628 -28.58 55.52 14.43
C MET A 628 -29.88 56.28 14.26
N ASN A 629 -29.79 57.52 13.89
CA ASN A 629 -30.94 58.34 13.53
C ASN A 629 -31.07 58.48 11.99
N ASP A 630 -32.23 58.90 11.50
CA ASP A 630 -32.52 58.97 10.07
C ASP A 630 -31.52 59.90 9.34
N LYS A 631 -31.13 61.04 9.92
CA LYS A 631 -30.12 61.95 9.31
C LYS A 631 -28.78 61.27 9.06
N GLN A 632 -28.32 60.43 10.01
CA GLN A 632 -27.06 59.68 9.86
C GLN A 632 -27.19 58.59 8.80
N THR A 633 -28.32 57.87 8.82
CA THR A 633 -28.60 56.83 7.85
C THR A 633 -28.67 57.39 6.43
N ASP A 634 -29.41 58.50 6.23
CA ASP A 634 -29.57 59.16 4.94
C ASP A 634 -28.26 59.75 4.42
N ALA A 635 -27.42 60.29 5.28
CA ALA A 635 -26.09 60.78 4.91
C ALA A 635 -25.17 59.64 4.40
N VAL A 636 -25.19 58.50 5.07
CA VAL A 636 -24.44 57.30 4.63
C VAL A 636 -24.97 56.77 3.29
N MET A 637 -26.29 56.62 3.17
CA MET A 637 -26.92 56.16 1.93
C MET A 637 -26.67 57.10 0.74
N SER A 638 -26.81 58.44 0.96
CA SER A 638 -26.51 59.42 -0.10
C SER A 638 -25.06 59.35 -0.57
N LYS A 639 -24.10 59.11 0.34
CA LYS A 639 -22.71 58.91 -0.01
C LYS A 639 -22.47 57.64 -0.82
N ILE A 640 -23.13 56.53 -0.44
CA ILE A 640 -23.06 55.27 -1.18
C ILE A 640 -23.65 55.44 -2.59
N ILE A 641 -24.84 56.02 -2.70
CA ILE A 641 -25.52 56.28 -3.98
C ILE A 641 -24.66 57.15 -4.91
N ALA A 642 -24.14 58.29 -4.43
CA ALA A 642 -23.30 59.16 -5.22
C ALA A 642 -22.05 58.46 -5.78
N ASN A 643 -21.43 57.55 -5.01
CA ASN A 643 -20.29 56.77 -5.45
C ASN A 643 -20.66 55.68 -6.46
N LEU A 644 -21.81 55.03 -6.28
CA LEU A 644 -22.34 54.06 -7.26
C LEU A 644 -22.69 54.75 -8.59
N GLU A 645 -23.34 55.91 -8.56
CA GLU A 645 -23.61 56.70 -9.76
C GLU A 645 -22.32 57.12 -10.48
N LYS A 646 -21.35 57.63 -9.72
CA LYS A 646 -20.07 58.13 -10.26
C LYS A 646 -19.23 57.02 -10.90
N GLN A 647 -19.19 55.84 -10.30
CA GLN A 647 -18.27 54.76 -10.72
C GLN A 647 -18.90 53.73 -11.65
N LEU A 648 -20.20 53.49 -11.56
CA LEU A 648 -20.92 52.46 -12.33
C LEU A 648 -22.03 53.06 -13.21
N GLY A 649 -22.27 54.37 -13.14
CA GLY A 649 -23.40 54.98 -13.83
C GLY A 649 -24.75 54.48 -13.34
N ALA A 650 -24.80 53.96 -12.09
CA ALA A 650 -26.01 53.43 -11.49
C ALA A 650 -27.07 54.50 -11.32
N LYS A 651 -28.33 54.20 -11.66
CA LYS A 651 -29.46 55.12 -11.44
C LYS A 651 -30.45 54.48 -10.45
N LEU A 652 -31.04 55.25 -9.59
CA LEU A 652 -32.14 54.79 -8.73
C LEU A 652 -33.38 54.59 -9.60
N ARG A 653 -34.06 53.47 -9.41
CA ARG A 653 -35.31 53.11 -10.08
C ARG A 653 -36.50 53.33 -9.18
#